data_2215ad0a5a85fea40993f7b1716e7eb9
#
_entry.id   2215ad0a5a85fea40993f7b1716e7eb9
#
_cell.length_a   1.000
_cell.length_b   1.000
_cell.length_c   1.000
_cell.angle_alpha   90.00
_cell.angle_beta   90.00
_cell.angle_gamma   90.00
#
_symmetry.space_group_name_H-M   'P 1'
#
loop_
_entity.id
_entity.type
_entity.pdbx_description
1 polymer ?
#
loop_
_entity_poly.entity_id
_entity_poly.type
_entity_poly.pdbx_seq_one_letter_code
_entity_poly.pdbx_strand_id
1 'polypeptide(L)'
;MDQVANAPQVRTLLLTDLVDSTQLVERLGDAPAAALFRAHDRLVLELQQRWRGRLIDRSDGLLLLFERPIDGLGFALDYARGLRELGRQMQLKQPLQARAGLHVGEVLLWENSPDAVRMGAKSLEVEGLAKPLAGRLMALARPGQILLSATAEPLAHRAARELGERGELLVWKSYGRWRFKGVPEAQEVYEVGEPGLAALRMPAHTPKAWRDLPLWRRPVALAAEALLVAGMAFGAWFLTQPKPAIAFNERDWVVVGDLRNLTGDARLDDALEQAFRISLEQSRYVNVLSDLKVRDTLQRMQRKPDVQVDRMLGSEIALRDGARALLLPTVSEVGGRLRVSAEVIDPHTQTTVYAVSADGKGVESALASIDDVTDQLRGKLGEALQNVQKTSVPLPNVATPSLDALKAFAVARRLAVTTADRDQALGLYRRALQLDPQFALAHADMARLYASLGEVANARDEWRKALAIPQRLSPQERQMVELMLMQYDNPQAYFRKADEYLALYPDDYQTIGRLSSNLWHQRNDFRAAEAMARRAIRPQNERSAVVRYSLGIMLFGQERYDAALEQFRHAREAGFTGAGEFYALLYEARGQHAEADKVHRASTAGRDGWGGEIGAIIWINRGQPVRAASDARAWADQAQAAGDVLEQLRSRAALASLAVLQGQGDAGRALQSLAALVEAKGAEADQLYPPMSTELRLYAGLLAAWRNDRAGIAQALRRTEGSSALRDYPTVGELQQVLLAEQERLDGQPARALARLQPLAARDTALVATHWALMRAAEAANAQDIARAQADWLATTHRGRVFAESTASDVLRFFNLSASNALLRSRQAAPEAAAH
;
A
#
# COMPACT_ATOMS: atom_id res chain seq x y z
N MET A 1 70.33 -82.45 12.25
CA MET A 1 71.40 -81.48 12.04
C MET A 1 70.70 -80.11 11.87
N ASP A 2 70.88 -79.41 12.87
CA ASP A 2 70.70 -77.96 13.14
C ASP A 2 69.69 -77.14 12.32
N GLN A 3 68.53 -77.11 12.86
CA GLN A 3 67.64 -75.96 12.63
C GLN A 3 68.25 -74.73 13.35
N VAL A 4 69.05 -73.91 12.60
CA VAL A 4 69.36 -72.56 13.05
C VAL A 4 68.00 -71.85 13.00
N ALA A 5 67.45 -71.56 14.16
CA ALA A 5 66.21 -70.76 14.24
C ALA A 5 66.43 -69.46 13.51
N ASN A 6 65.71 -69.25 12.42
CA ASN A 6 65.70 -67.99 11.69
C ASN A 6 65.08 -66.90 12.59
N ALA A 7 65.95 -66.24 13.34
CA ALA A 7 65.54 -65.09 14.15
C ALA A 7 65.13 -63.94 13.22
N PRO A 8 64.04 -63.25 13.53
CA PRO A 8 63.63 -62.00 12.77
C PRO A 8 64.85 -61.06 12.76
N GLN A 9 65.07 -60.47 11.56
CA GLN A 9 66.18 -59.52 11.37
C GLN A 9 65.61 -58.23 10.83
N VAL A 10 66.00 -57.09 11.42
CA VAL A 10 65.64 -55.79 10.88
C VAL A 10 66.45 -55.53 9.61
N ARG A 11 65.73 -55.33 8.49
CA ARG A 11 66.35 -55.05 7.19
C ARG A 11 65.62 -53.90 6.48
N THR A 12 66.32 -53.30 5.51
CA THR A 12 65.69 -52.27 4.61
C THR A 12 65.31 -53.02 3.34
N LEU A 13 64.03 -52.84 2.99
CA LEU A 13 63.48 -53.38 1.74
C LEU A 13 63.22 -52.20 0.79
N LEU A 14 63.73 -52.37 -0.43
CA LEU A 14 63.37 -51.44 -1.53
C LEU A 14 62.65 -52.23 -2.62
N LEU A 15 61.45 -51.86 -2.90
CA LEU A 15 60.73 -52.32 -4.07
C LEU A 15 60.64 -51.22 -5.11
N THR A 16 60.88 -51.57 -6.36
CA THR A 16 60.74 -50.63 -7.48
C THR A 16 59.95 -51.31 -8.59
N ASP A 17 59.28 -50.50 -9.32
CA ASP A 17 58.47 -50.88 -10.51
C ASP A 17 58.76 -49.91 -11.64
N LEU A 18 59.09 -50.41 -12.83
CA LEU A 18 59.41 -49.65 -14.00
C LEU A 18 58.08 -49.19 -14.61
N VAL A 19 57.87 -47.89 -14.73
CA VAL A 19 56.59 -47.30 -15.18
C VAL A 19 56.35 -47.71 -16.63
N ASP A 20 55.09 -48.18 -16.87
CA ASP A 20 54.57 -48.55 -18.21
C ASP A 20 55.46 -49.51 -18.98
N SER A 21 56.16 -50.44 -18.26
CA SER A 21 57.13 -51.41 -18.85
C SER A 21 56.52 -52.23 -20.03
N THR A 22 55.28 -52.68 -19.89
CA THR A 22 54.53 -53.39 -20.95
C THR A 22 54.29 -52.53 -22.20
N GLN A 23 53.83 -51.30 -22.01
CA GLN A 23 53.62 -50.36 -23.13
C GLN A 23 54.95 -49.94 -23.76
N LEU A 24 56.01 -49.93 -23.01
CA LEU A 24 57.36 -49.66 -23.50
C LEU A 24 57.82 -50.71 -24.51
N VAL A 25 57.57 -51.98 -24.20
CA VAL A 25 57.84 -53.12 -25.10
C VAL A 25 57.01 -53.02 -26.37
N GLU A 26 55.73 -52.74 -26.27
CA GLU A 26 54.86 -52.56 -27.42
C GLU A 26 55.32 -51.42 -28.34
N ARG A 27 55.81 -50.32 -27.75
CA ARG A 27 56.27 -49.17 -28.55
C ARG A 27 57.65 -49.36 -29.20
N LEU A 28 58.54 -50.02 -28.56
CA LEU A 28 59.93 -50.27 -29.05
C LEU A 28 60.01 -51.44 -30.01
N GLY A 29 59.11 -52.40 -29.89
CA GLY A 29 59.27 -53.72 -30.51
C GLY A 29 60.26 -54.61 -29.78
N ASP A 30 60.25 -55.95 -30.02
CA ASP A 30 60.94 -56.91 -29.24
C ASP A 30 62.50 -56.78 -29.14
N ALA A 31 63.15 -56.48 -30.28
CA ALA A 31 64.62 -56.44 -30.35
C ALA A 31 65.27 -55.23 -29.59
N PRO A 32 64.70 -53.96 -29.82
CA PRO A 32 65.13 -52.77 -29.04
C PRO A 32 64.76 -52.88 -27.56
N ALA A 33 63.54 -53.40 -27.24
CA ALA A 33 63.15 -53.68 -25.86
C ALA A 33 64.13 -54.68 -25.12
N ALA A 34 64.49 -55.77 -25.76
CA ALA A 34 65.49 -56.68 -25.23
C ALA A 34 66.85 -56.01 -25.01
N ALA A 35 67.31 -55.13 -25.88
CA ALA A 35 68.53 -54.36 -25.73
C ALA A 35 68.46 -53.42 -24.52
N LEU A 36 67.29 -52.75 -24.31
CA LEU A 36 67.01 -51.87 -23.19
C LEU A 36 67.01 -52.64 -21.85
N PHE A 37 66.34 -53.79 -21.81
CA PHE A 37 66.33 -54.60 -20.56
C PHE A 37 67.68 -55.17 -20.20
N ARG A 38 68.51 -55.56 -21.21
CA ARG A 38 69.91 -55.97 -20.97
C ARG A 38 70.82 -54.83 -20.42
N ALA A 39 70.56 -53.58 -20.91
CA ALA A 39 71.28 -52.44 -20.38
C ALA A 39 70.78 -52.06 -18.96
N HIS A 40 69.43 -52.18 -18.71
CA HIS A 40 68.85 -52.03 -17.40
C HIS A 40 69.42 -53.09 -16.41
N ASP A 41 69.55 -54.35 -16.77
CA ASP A 41 70.07 -55.35 -15.92
C ASP A 41 71.54 -55.06 -15.56
N ARG A 42 72.33 -54.53 -16.48
CA ARG A 42 73.71 -54.09 -16.19
C ARG A 42 73.74 -52.97 -15.16
N LEU A 43 72.88 -51.95 -15.35
CA LEU A 43 72.71 -50.86 -14.39
C LEU A 43 72.34 -51.38 -12.98
N VAL A 44 71.37 -52.25 -12.91
CA VAL A 44 70.93 -52.82 -11.64
C VAL A 44 72.07 -53.58 -10.93
N LEU A 45 72.88 -54.40 -11.67
CA LEU A 45 74.01 -55.10 -11.16
C LEU A 45 75.11 -54.18 -10.66
N GLU A 46 75.47 -53.20 -11.38
CA GLU A 46 76.45 -52.16 -10.98
C GLU A 46 75.99 -51.45 -9.68
N LEU A 47 74.77 -50.99 -9.60
CA LEU A 47 74.20 -50.34 -8.41
C LEU A 47 74.09 -51.28 -7.22
N GLN A 48 73.75 -52.55 -7.44
CA GLN A 48 73.71 -53.60 -6.39
C GLN A 48 75.06 -53.73 -5.76
N GLN A 49 76.15 -53.86 -6.56
CA GLN A 49 77.52 -53.98 -6.08
C GLN A 49 77.96 -52.70 -5.30
N ARG A 50 77.66 -51.54 -5.87
CA ARG A 50 78.00 -50.26 -5.28
C ARG A 50 77.36 -50.05 -3.92
N TRP A 51 76.08 -50.36 -3.78
CA TRP A 51 75.28 -50.10 -2.58
C TRP A 51 75.12 -51.35 -1.71
N ARG A 52 75.87 -52.42 -1.96
CA ARG A 52 75.80 -53.66 -1.20
C ARG A 52 74.41 -54.23 -1.02
N GLY A 53 73.56 -54.07 -2.00
CA GLY A 53 72.18 -54.55 -2.01
C GLY A 53 72.15 -55.99 -2.43
N ARG A 54 71.22 -56.74 -1.86
CA ARG A 54 70.97 -58.12 -2.27
C ARG A 54 69.71 -58.24 -3.04
N LEU A 55 69.75 -58.52 -4.34
CA LEU A 55 68.55 -58.72 -5.19
C LEU A 55 67.85 -60.01 -4.83
N ILE A 56 66.60 -59.97 -4.44
CA ILE A 56 65.72 -61.04 -4.02
C ILE A 56 64.84 -61.53 -5.16
N ASP A 57 64.21 -60.57 -5.85
CA ASP A 57 63.27 -60.83 -6.93
C ASP A 57 63.29 -59.72 -7.97
N ARG A 58 63.05 -60.15 -9.24
CA ARG A 58 62.92 -59.21 -10.35
C ARG A 58 61.76 -59.53 -11.34
N SER A 59 60.79 -60.33 -10.96
CA SER A 59 59.73 -60.79 -11.84
C SER A 59 58.75 -59.60 -12.18
N ASP A 60 58.31 -58.90 -11.16
CA ASP A 60 57.30 -57.80 -11.29
C ASP A 60 57.88 -56.45 -10.78
N GLY A 61 59.15 -56.22 -11.03
CA GLY A 61 59.94 -55.10 -10.50
C GLY A 61 61.17 -55.62 -9.69
N LEU A 62 61.89 -54.71 -9.05
CA LEU A 62 63.07 -55.11 -8.27
C LEU A 62 62.71 -55.20 -6.75
N LEU A 63 62.92 -56.32 -6.11
CA LEU A 63 62.95 -56.43 -4.67
C LEU A 63 64.39 -56.58 -4.20
N LEU A 64 64.89 -55.56 -3.49
CA LEU A 64 66.22 -55.50 -2.95
C LEU A 64 66.22 -55.43 -1.43
N LEU A 65 67.22 -56.08 -0.80
CA LEU A 65 67.43 -56.05 0.62
C LEU A 65 68.76 -55.36 0.93
N PHE A 66 68.71 -54.45 1.89
CA PHE A 66 69.93 -53.77 2.40
C PHE A 66 70.04 -53.88 3.92
N GLU A 67 71.19 -53.73 4.40
CA GLU A 67 71.41 -53.68 5.85
C GLU A 67 71.07 -52.32 6.41
N ARG A 68 71.39 -51.30 5.69
CA ARG A 68 71.14 -49.92 6.13
C ARG A 68 70.19 -49.20 5.21
N PRO A 69 69.27 -48.29 5.77
CA PRO A 69 68.36 -47.52 5.01
C PRO A 69 69.03 -46.60 4.02
N ILE A 70 70.14 -46.03 4.34
CA ILE A 70 70.91 -45.12 3.48
C ILE A 70 71.44 -45.82 2.24
N ASP A 71 71.84 -47.06 2.31
CA ASP A 71 72.29 -47.81 1.14
C ASP A 71 71.16 -48.10 0.17
N GLY A 72 69.94 -48.40 0.70
CA GLY A 72 68.71 -48.51 -0.08
C GLY A 72 68.29 -47.23 -0.73
N LEU A 73 68.39 -46.11 -0.02
CA LEU A 73 68.13 -44.80 -0.55
C LEU A 73 69.14 -44.42 -1.63
N GLY A 74 70.45 -44.62 -1.38
CA GLY A 74 71.50 -44.35 -2.36
C GLY A 74 71.28 -45.14 -3.66
N PHE A 75 70.92 -46.43 -3.55
CA PHE A 75 70.50 -47.25 -4.68
C PHE A 75 69.32 -46.63 -5.41
N ALA A 76 68.24 -46.27 -4.75
CA ALA A 76 67.04 -45.71 -5.36
C ALA A 76 67.30 -44.39 -6.11
N LEU A 77 68.12 -43.50 -5.54
CA LEU A 77 68.47 -42.22 -6.16
C LEU A 77 69.34 -42.44 -7.42
N ASP A 78 70.38 -43.33 -7.32
CA ASP A 78 71.24 -43.67 -8.44
C ASP A 78 70.47 -44.42 -9.54
N TYR A 79 69.54 -45.27 -9.16
CA TYR A 79 68.64 -45.96 -10.07
C TYR A 79 67.76 -44.99 -10.82
N ALA A 80 67.18 -44.06 -10.14
CA ALA A 80 66.34 -43.00 -10.81
C ALA A 80 67.18 -42.18 -11.80
N ARG A 81 68.45 -41.85 -11.50
CA ARG A 81 69.39 -41.18 -12.44
C ARG A 81 69.77 -42.08 -13.59
N GLY A 82 70.16 -43.31 -13.30
CA GLY A 82 70.55 -44.30 -14.30
C GLY A 82 69.49 -44.61 -15.28
N LEU A 83 68.19 -44.70 -14.88
CA LEU A 83 67.06 -44.86 -15.76
C LEU A 83 66.87 -43.69 -16.72
N ARG A 84 67.03 -42.47 -16.24
CA ARG A 84 66.92 -41.29 -17.09
C ARG A 84 68.05 -41.21 -18.08
N GLU A 85 69.29 -41.57 -17.67
CA GLU A 85 70.44 -41.59 -18.55
C GLU A 85 70.27 -42.68 -19.61
N LEU A 86 69.84 -43.88 -19.21
CA LEU A 86 69.56 -45.00 -20.12
C LEU A 86 68.47 -44.62 -21.12
N GLY A 87 67.41 -43.92 -20.68
CA GLY A 87 66.38 -43.43 -21.57
C GLY A 87 66.86 -42.41 -22.62
N ARG A 88 67.82 -41.57 -22.19
CA ARG A 88 68.51 -40.63 -23.11
C ARG A 88 69.38 -41.31 -24.12
N GLN A 89 70.18 -42.26 -23.69
CA GLN A 89 71.07 -43.09 -24.57
C GLN A 89 70.25 -43.86 -25.60
N MET A 90 69.10 -44.37 -25.22
CA MET A 90 68.16 -45.08 -26.12
C MET A 90 67.23 -44.15 -26.89
N GLN A 91 67.40 -42.83 -26.77
CA GLN A 91 66.62 -41.77 -27.46
C GLN A 91 65.11 -41.92 -27.24
N LEU A 92 64.69 -42.33 -26.06
CA LEU A 92 63.28 -42.48 -25.74
C LEU A 92 62.58 -41.13 -25.70
N LYS A 93 61.38 -40.96 -26.29
CA LYS A 93 60.57 -39.74 -26.27
C LYS A 93 60.14 -39.31 -24.87
N GLN A 94 60.02 -40.26 -23.94
CA GLN A 94 59.70 -40.02 -22.55
C GLN A 94 60.82 -40.54 -21.65
N PRO A 95 61.12 -39.83 -20.55
CA PRO A 95 62.16 -40.30 -19.64
C PRO A 95 61.75 -41.62 -19.00
N LEU A 96 62.68 -42.59 -18.98
CA LEU A 96 62.46 -43.84 -18.29
C LEU A 96 62.43 -43.57 -16.76
N GLN A 97 61.34 -43.98 -16.12
CA GLN A 97 61.12 -43.72 -14.70
C GLN A 97 60.70 -45.00 -13.97
N ALA A 98 61.00 -45.06 -12.69
CA ALA A 98 60.48 -46.10 -11.81
C ALA A 98 59.72 -45.45 -10.64
N ARG A 99 58.89 -46.28 -10.02
CA ARG A 99 58.26 -45.98 -8.72
C ARG A 99 59.10 -46.76 -7.67
N ALA A 100 59.33 -46.12 -6.54
CA ALA A 100 60.11 -46.78 -5.50
C ALA A 100 59.46 -46.66 -4.13
N GLY A 101 59.49 -47.79 -3.36
CA GLY A 101 59.00 -47.80 -1.98
C GLY A 101 60.08 -48.40 -1.07
N LEU A 102 60.50 -47.60 -0.10
CA LEU A 102 61.57 -47.99 0.89
C LEU A 102 60.93 -48.14 2.27
N HIS A 103 61.12 -49.30 2.86
CA HIS A 103 60.64 -49.59 4.21
C HIS A 103 61.67 -50.28 5.05
N VAL A 104 61.78 -50.05 6.35
CA VAL A 104 62.62 -50.77 7.34
C VAL A 104 61.64 -51.46 8.27
N GLY A 105 61.92 -52.80 8.38
CA GLY A 105 61.12 -53.64 9.23
C GLY A 105 61.70 -55.04 9.41
N GLU A 106 61.10 -55.79 10.27
CA GLU A 106 61.56 -57.22 10.57
C GLU A 106 61.17 -58.11 9.42
N VAL A 107 62.15 -58.95 9.02
CA VAL A 107 61.98 -60.01 8.02
C VAL A 107 62.58 -61.32 8.48
N LEU A 108 61.96 -62.39 8.05
CA LEU A 108 62.54 -63.73 8.16
C LEU A 108 63.23 -64.04 6.85
N LEU A 109 64.47 -64.48 6.97
CA LEU A 109 65.32 -64.83 5.83
C LEU A 109 65.69 -66.29 5.91
N TRP A 110 65.54 -67.01 4.81
CA TRP A 110 66.09 -68.38 4.71
C TRP A 110 66.60 -68.64 3.29
N GLU A 111 67.63 -69.47 3.21
CA GLU A 111 68.22 -69.87 1.93
C GLU A 111 67.57 -71.17 1.50
N ASN A 112 67.12 -71.16 0.23
CA ASN A 112 66.63 -72.40 -0.36
C ASN A 112 67.74 -73.35 -0.67
N SER A 113 67.44 -74.64 -0.67
CA SER A 113 68.41 -75.66 -1.00
C SER A 113 68.91 -75.51 -2.46
N PRO A 114 70.16 -75.87 -2.77
CA PRO A 114 70.71 -75.79 -4.12
C PRO A 114 69.83 -76.53 -5.17
N ASP A 115 69.17 -77.60 -4.78
CA ASP A 115 68.24 -78.36 -5.62
C ASP A 115 66.95 -77.58 -5.89
N ALA A 116 66.40 -76.96 -4.91
CA ALA A 116 65.21 -76.06 -5.12
C ALA A 116 65.60 -74.89 -6.00
N VAL A 117 66.76 -74.29 -5.90
CA VAL A 117 67.23 -73.18 -6.74
C VAL A 117 67.48 -73.71 -8.17
N ARG A 118 67.98 -74.91 -8.37
CA ARG A 118 68.09 -75.53 -9.74
C ARG A 118 66.72 -75.77 -10.39
N MET A 119 65.65 -75.98 -9.56
CA MET A 119 64.25 -76.09 -10.05
C MET A 119 63.51 -74.75 -10.20
N GLY A 120 64.16 -73.57 -10.01
CA GLY A 120 63.62 -72.27 -10.23
C GLY A 120 63.22 -71.53 -8.98
N ALA A 121 63.49 -72.10 -7.76
CA ALA A 121 63.25 -71.31 -6.55
C ALA A 121 64.31 -70.22 -6.38
N LYS A 122 63.95 -69.16 -5.65
CA LYS A 122 64.85 -68.07 -5.36
C LYS A 122 65.95 -68.56 -4.40
N SER A 123 67.17 -68.04 -4.54
CA SER A 123 68.28 -68.52 -3.62
C SER A 123 68.03 -68.09 -2.18
N LEU A 124 67.35 -66.95 -1.96
CA LEU A 124 66.97 -66.36 -0.66
C LEU A 124 65.45 -65.96 -0.70
N GLU A 125 64.76 -66.45 0.32
CA GLU A 125 63.35 -65.99 0.54
C GLU A 125 63.31 -64.97 1.67
N VAL A 126 62.37 -64.02 1.47
CA VAL A 126 62.08 -62.90 2.39
C VAL A 126 60.62 -62.89 2.73
N GLU A 127 60.29 -63.09 3.97
CA GLU A 127 58.89 -63.05 4.46
C GLU A 127 58.77 -62.08 5.64
N GLY A 128 57.61 -61.58 5.87
CA GLY A 128 57.26 -60.61 6.93
C GLY A 128 56.42 -59.45 6.45
N LEU A 129 55.81 -58.69 7.40
CA LEU A 129 54.96 -57.52 7.11
C LEU A 129 55.75 -56.41 6.42
N ALA A 130 57.04 -56.35 6.51
CA ALA A 130 57.88 -55.36 5.86
C ALA A 130 57.80 -55.43 4.32
N LYS A 131 57.68 -56.59 3.72
CA LYS A 131 57.64 -56.83 2.29
C LYS A 131 56.34 -56.26 1.67
N PRO A 132 55.07 -56.55 2.14
CA PRO A 132 53.87 -55.98 1.71
C PRO A 132 53.86 -54.45 1.86
N LEU A 133 54.42 -53.90 2.94
CA LEU A 133 54.40 -52.48 3.21
C LEU A 133 55.30 -51.71 2.20
N ALA A 134 56.51 -52.19 1.94
CA ALA A 134 57.37 -51.67 0.87
C ALA A 134 56.65 -51.70 -0.50
N GLY A 135 55.94 -52.80 -0.81
CA GLY A 135 55.14 -52.92 -2.03
C GLY A 135 53.95 -51.95 -2.10
N ARG A 136 53.32 -51.66 -0.95
CA ARG A 136 52.24 -50.64 -0.91
C ARG A 136 52.79 -49.23 -1.15
N LEU A 137 53.98 -48.91 -0.56
CA LEU A 137 54.62 -47.61 -0.81
C LEU A 137 55.01 -47.47 -2.29
N MET A 138 55.59 -48.53 -2.88
CA MET A 138 55.91 -48.53 -4.31
C MET A 138 54.66 -48.32 -5.19
N ALA A 139 53.57 -49.02 -4.92
CA ALA A 139 52.32 -48.94 -5.65
C ALA A 139 51.61 -47.56 -5.46
N LEU A 140 51.88 -46.90 -4.32
CA LEU A 140 51.36 -45.57 -4.04
C LEU A 140 52.15 -44.47 -4.74
N ALA A 141 53.43 -44.72 -5.03
CA ALA A 141 54.36 -43.79 -5.63
C ALA A 141 53.91 -43.40 -7.07
N ARG A 142 54.05 -42.13 -7.41
CA ARG A 142 53.92 -41.65 -8.79
C ARG A 142 55.22 -41.95 -9.59
N PRO A 143 55.16 -41.89 -10.92
CA PRO A 143 56.36 -41.98 -11.75
C PRO A 143 57.49 -41.06 -11.25
N GLY A 144 58.69 -41.66 -11.02
CA GLY A 144 59.86 -40.97 -10.51
C GLY A 144 59.85 -40.65 -9.02
N GLN A 145 58.88 -41.14 -8.23
CA GLN A 145 58.77 -40.91 -6.81
C GLN A 145 59.45 -42.05 -6.00
N ILE A 146 60.20 -41.64 -4.97
CA ILE A 146 60.73 -42.54 -3.98
C ILE A 146 60.06 -42.29 -2.64
N LEU A 147 59.14 -43.20 -2.24
CA LEU A 147 58.39 -43.08 -1.01
C LEU A 147 59.02 -43.90 0.12
N LEU A 148 59.08 -43.32 1.31
CA LEU A 148 59.58 -43.94 2.52
C LEU A 148 58.46 -44.07 3.56
N SER A 149 58.60 -45.18 4.37
CA SER A 149 57.77 -45.32 5.57
C SER A 149 58.26 -44.43 6.72
N ALA A 150 57.42 -44.23 7.73
CA ALA A 150 57.76 -43.53 8.97
C ALA A 150 58.94 -44.14 9.72
N THR A 151 59.21 -45.48 9.50
CA THR A 151 60.37 -46.17 10.09
C THR A 151 61.64 -45.98 9.26
N ALA A 152 61.55 -45.83 7.95
CA ALA A 152 62.69 -45.71 7.05
C ALA A 152 63.20 -44.25 6.97
N GLU A 153 62.29 -43.27 6.97
CA GLU A 153 62.64 -41.85 6.77
C GLU A 153 63.62 -41.30 7.82
N PRO A 154 63.41 -41.44 9.14
CA PRO A 154 64.31 -40.88 10.16
C PRO A 154 65.72 -41.50 10.12
N LEU A 155 65.75 -42.76 9.77
CA LEU A 155 67.04 -43.51 9.70
C LEU A 155 67.86 -43.14 8.46
N ALA A 156 67.21 -43.07 7.30
CA ALA A 156 67.80 -42.62 6.05
C ALA A 156 68.18 -41.15 6.10
N HIS A 157 67.31 -40.30 6.63
CA HIS A 157 67.52 -38.85 6.73
C HIS A 157 68.74 -38.52 7.62
N ARG A 158 68.82 -39.13 8.78
CA ARG A 158 69.95 -38.95 9.71
C ARG A 158 71.27 -39.33 9.06
N ALA A 159 71.30 -40.40 8.23
CA ALA A 159 72.50 -40.91 7.54
C ALA A 159 72.74 -40.21 6.18
N ALA A 160 71.92 -39.30 5.73
CA ALA A 160 71.96 -38.67 4.40
C ALA A 160 73.29 -37.97 4.07
N ARG A 161 74.01 -37.47 5.10
CA ARG A 161 75.32 -36.89 4.95
C ARG A 161 76.42 -37.86 4.45
N GLU A 162 76.19 -39.18 4.63
CA GLU A 162 77.09 -40.19 4.06
C GLU A 162 77.07 -40.20 2.52
N LEU A 163 76.08 -39.63 1.91
CA LEU A 163 75.95 -39.42 0.45
C LEU A 163 76.73 -38.22 -0.07
N GLY A 164 77.53 -37.54 0.81
CA GLY A 164 78.30 -36.34 0.50
C GLY A 164 77.42 -35.10 0.25
N GLU A 165 77.91 -34.14 -0.54
CA GLU A 165 77.23 -32.94 -0.89
C GLU A 165 75.80 -33.20 -1.44
N ARG A 166 75.64 -34.28 -2.15
CA ARG A 166 74.38 -34.74 -2.69
C ARG A 166 73.35 -35.02 -1.59
N GLY A 167 73.73 -35.54 -0.46
CA GLY A 167 72.91 -35.89 0.69
C GLY A 167 72.31 -34.63 1.35
N GLU A 168 73.09 -33.54 1.34
CA GLU A 168 72.63 -32.22 1.87
C GLU A 168 71.61 -31.52 1.01
N LEU A 169 71.60 -31.85 -0.30
CA LEU A 169 70.69 -31.28 -1.25
C LEU A 169 69.40 -32.02 -1.41
N LEU A 170 69.19 -33.14 -0.71
CA LEU A 170 68.00 -33.95 -0.82
C LEU A 170 66.76 -33.17 -0.28
N VAL A 171 65.66 -33.22 -1.01
CA VAL A 171 64.36 -32.69 -0.60
C VAL A 171 63.55 -33.80 0.05
N TRP A 172 63.09 -33.51 1.25
CA TRP A 172 62.26 -34.42 2.03
C TRP A 172 60.88 -33.84 2.20
N LYS A 173 59.83 -34.64 1.95
CA LYS A 173 58.46 -34.15 2.01
C LYS A 173 57.54 -35.16 2.67
N SER A 174 56.88 -34.78 3.78
CA SER A 174 55.84 -35.59 4.38
C SER A 174 54.50 -35.41 3.63
N TYR A 175 53.81 -36.51 3.45
CA TYR A 175 52.45 -36.55 2.90
C TYR A 175 51.40 -36.93 3.97
N GLY A 176 51.78 -36.93 5.21
CA GLY A 176 50.95 -37.25 6.36
C GLY A 176 50.60 -38.73 6.44
N ARG A 177 49.57 -39.04 7.21
CA ARG A 177 49.20 -40.42 7.53
C ARG A 177 48.38 -41.08 6.45
N TRP A 178 48.76 -42.32 6.12
CA TRP A 178 48.09 -43.16 5.11
C TRP A 178 47.71 -44.49 5.71
N ARG A 179 46.55 -45.02 5.38
CA ARG A 179 46.10 -46.36 5.72
C ARG A 179 46.36 -47.29 4.54
N PHE A 180 47.05 -48.41 4.87
CA PHE A 180 47.31 -49.41 3.89
C PHE A 180 46.48 -50.68 4.21
N LYS A 181 45.86 -51.24 3.18
CA LYS A 181 45.01 -52.42 3.33
C LYS A 181 45.89 -53.60 3.90
N GLY A 182 45.52 -54.16 5.05
CA GLY A 182 46.23 -55.24 5.74
C GLY A 182 47.30 -54.74 6.68
N VAL A 183 47.48 -53.44 6.93
CA VAL A 183 48.36 -52.89 7.96
C VAL A 183 47.45 -52.25 9.03
N PRO A 184 47.51 -52.63 10.28
CA PRO A 184 46.59 -52.21 11.33
C PRO A 184 46.59 -50.69 11.58
N GLU A 185 47.80 -50.12 11.58
CA GLU A 185 47.96 -48.69 11.90
C GLU A 185 48.22 -47.83 10.67
N ALA A 186 47.71 -46.54 10.70
CA ALA A 186 48.09 -45.61 9.69
C ALA A 186 49.54 -45.20 9.79
N GLN A 187 50.27 -45.29 8.69
CA GLN A 187 51.66 -44.97 8.58
C GLN A 187 51.85 -43.56 7.92
N GLU A 188 52.84 -42.82 8.42
CA GLU A 188 53.25 -41.59 7.78
C GLU A 188 54.10 -41.90 6.55
N VAL A 189 53.86 -41.23 5.44
CA VAL A 189 54.53 -41.47 4.18
C VAL A 189 55.35 -40.25 3.81
N TYR A 190 56.58 -40.47 3.46
CA TYR A 190 57.53 -39.44 3.06
C TYR A 190 57.99 -39.66 1.63
N GLU A 191 58.33 -38.60 0.93
CA GLU A 191 59.04 -38.61 -0.34
C GLU A 191 60.42 -38.02 -0.12
N VAL A 192 61.44 -38.68 -0.72
CA VAL A 192 62.77 -38.11 -0.80
C VAL A 192 63.26 -38.15 -2.27
N GLY A 193 63.98 -37.12 -2.63
CA GLY A 193 64.60 -37.05 -3.96
C GLY A 193 65.50 -35.86 -4.15
N GLU A 194 66.16 -35.83 -5.28
CA GLU A 194 67.00 -34.68 -5.66
C GLU A 194 66.25 -33.54 -6.23
N PRO A 195 66.66 -32.29 -6.00
CA PRO A 195 66.02 -31.12 -6.62
C PRO A 195 65.91 -31.24 -8.15
N GLY A 196 64.76 -30.98 -8.74
CA GLY A 196 64.48 -31.12 -10.16
C GLY A 196 64.27 -32.58 -10.65
N LEU A 197 64.50 -33.58 -9.80
CA LEU A 197 64.21 -34.99 -10.10
C LEU A 197 63.08 -35.56 -9.29
N ALA A 198 62.92 -35.10 -8.04
CA ALA A 198 61.80 -35.50 -7.16
C ALA A 198 60.49 -35.01 -7.71
N ALA A 199 59.46 -35.80 -7.76
CA ALA A 199 58.17 -35.49 -8.26
C ALA A 199 57.39 -34.46 -7.35
N LEU A 200 57.59 -34.53 -6.03
CA LEU A 200 57.05 -33.70 -4.97
C LEU A 200 55.50 -33.49 -5.06
N ARG A 201 54.81 -34.49 -5.61
CA ARG A 201 53.37 -34.48 -5.81
C ARG A 201 52.71 -35.46 -4.86
N MET A 202 51.54 -35.06 -4.35
CA MET A 202 50.75 -35.94 -3.50
C MET A 202 50.57 -37.29 -4.16
N PRO A 203 50.89 -38.41 -3.48
CA PRO A 203 50.62 -39.76 -3.97
C PRO A 203 49.13 -39.93 -4.32
N ALA A 204 48.82 -40.81 -5.28
CA ALA A 204 47.46 -41.07 -5.68
C ALA A 204 46.76 -42.04 -4.73
N HIS A 205 45.52 -41.80 -4.43
CA HIS A 205 44.70 -42.77 -3.68
C HIS A 205 44.54 -44.05 -4.51
N THR A 206 44.71 -45.17 -3.88
CA THR A 206 44.47 -46.49 -4.49
C THR A 206 43.48 -47.29 -3.63
N PRO A 207 42.85 -48.34 -4.14
CA PRO A 207 41.97 -49.19 -3.33
C PRO A 207 42.68 -49.89 -2.19
N LYS A 208 44.05 -49.91 -2.20
CA LYS A 208 44.91 -50.56 -1.23
C LYS A 208 45.68 -49.60 -0.33
N ALA A 209 45.61 -48.26 -0.62
CA ALA A 209 46.26 -47.22 0.18
C ALA A 209 45.55 -45.90 0.03
N TRP A 210 45.10 -45.29 1.11
CA TRP A 210 44.38 -44.01 1.16
C TRP A 210 44.81 -43.16 2.34
N ARG A 211 44.64 -41.83 2.20
CA ARG A 211 45.02 -40.88 3.25
C ARG A 211 44.12 -40.98 4.48
N ASP A 212 44.68 -41.01 5.68
CA ASP A 212 43.93 -41.05 6.93
C ASP A 212 43.52 -39.61 7.33
N LEU A 213 42.36 -39.12 6.84
CA LEU A 213 41.83 -37.82 7.20
C LEU A 213 40.85 -37.94 8.36
N PRO A 214 40.93 -37.05 9.39
CA PRO A 214 39.92 -36.98 10.43
C PRO A 214 38.54 -36.75 9.87
N LEU A 215 37.49 -37.24 10.54
CA LEU A 215 36.10 -37.19 10.07
C LEU A 215 35.64 -35.77 9.65
N TRP A 216 36.02 -34.76 10.43
CA TRP A 216 35.66 -33.34 10.21
C TRP A 216 36.40 -32.68 9.01
N ARG A 217 37.49 -33.32 8.48
CA ARG A 217 38.17 -32.87 7.25
C ARG A 217 37.81 -33.69 6.01
N ARG A 218 36.85 -34.58 6.11
CA ARG A 218 36.41 -35.34 4.94
C ARG A 218 35.53 -34.43 4.04
N PRO A 219 35.58 -34.58 2.72
CA PRO A 219 34.81 -33.71 1.80
C PRO A 219 33.33 -33.66 2.11
N VAL A 220 32.74 -34.77 2.54
CA VAL A 220 31.34 -34.87 2.92
C VAL A 220 31.05 -34.09 4.22
N ALA A 221 31.92 -34.14 5.19
CA ALA A 221 31.77 -33.39 6.44
C ALA A 221 31.93 -31.88 6.20
N LEU A 222 32.88 -31.46 5.40
CA LEU A 222 33.09 -30.05 5.02
C LEU A 222 31.90 -29.51 4.25
N ALA A 223 31.29 -30.31 3.37
CA ALA A 223 30.06 -29.91 2.66
C ALA A 223 28.88 -29.77 3.63
N ALA A 224 28.73 -30.67 4.61
CA ALA A 224 27.70 -30.56 5.63
C ALA A 224 27.89 -29.34 6.54
N GLU A 225 29.15 -29.09 6.96
CA GLU A 225 29.48 -27.86 7.73
C GLU A 225 29.20 -26.58 6.94
N ALA A 226 29.56 -26.54 5.67
CA ALA A 226 29.27 -25.39 4.79
C ALA A 226 27.77 -25.15 4.62
N LEU A 227 26.99 -26.25 4.45
CA LEU A 227 25.53 -26.15 4.38
C LEU A 227 24.92 -25.69 5.71
N LEU A 228 25.44 -26.12 6.82
CA LEU A 228 24.99 -25.74 8.15
C LEU A 228 25.30 -24.26 8.43
N VAL A 229 26.52 -23.80 8.08
CA VAL A 229 26.90 -22.38 8.17
C VAL A 229 26.05 -21.51 7.23
N ALA A 230 25.84 -21.96 5.99
CA ALA A 230 24.97 -21.26 5.05
C ALA A 230 23.51 -21.22 5.54
N GLY A 231 23.00 -22.31 6.10
CA GLY A 231 21.67 -22.36 6.72
C GLY A 231 21.55 -21.47 7.94
N MET A 232 22.57 -21.43 8.81
CA MET A 232 22.58 -20.50 9.95
C MET A 232 22.68 -19.02 9.49
N ALA A 233 23.53 -18.73 8.51
CA ALA A 233 23.66 -17.40 7.94
C ALA A 233 22.35 -16.94 7.24
N PHE A 234 21.71 -17.83 6.50
CA PHE A 234 20.39 -17.57 5.88
C PHE A 234 19.30 -17.41 6.95
N GLY A 235 19.30 -18.26 7.98
CA GLY A 235 18.39 -18.15 9.11
C GLY A 235 18.59 -16.86 9.90
N ALA A 236 19.84 -16.49 10.19
CA ALA A 236 20.16 -15.21 10.82
C ALA A 236 19.78 -14.02 9.94
N TRP A 237 20.06 -14.06 8.62
CA TRP A 237 19.62 -13.05 7.68
C TRP A 237 18.10 -12.96 7.60
N PHE A 238 17.38 -14.08 7.57
CA PHE A 238 15.92 -14.13 7.56
C PHE A 238 15.32 -13.63 8.88
N LEU A 239 15.93 -13.92 10.02
CA LEU A 239 15.50 -13.46 11.35
C LEU A 239 15.88 -11.98 11.61
N THR A 240 16.93 -11.49 10.96
CA THR A 240 17.37 -10.10 11.04
C THR A 240 16.76 -9.23 9.94
N GLN A 241 16.06 -9.81 8.97
CA GLN A 241 15.18 -9.01 8.12
C GLN A 241 14.13 -8.37 9.05
N PRO A 242 14.11 -7.05 9.19
CA PRO A 242 13.05 -6.41 9.95
C PRO A 242 11.75 -6.83 9.30
N LYS A 243 10.93 -7.61 10.01
CA LYS A 243 9.52 -7.74 9.64
C LYS A 243 9.07 -6.31 9.49
N PRO A 244 8.33 -5.93 8.40
CA PRO A 244 7.75 -4.61 8.34
C PRO A 244 6.99 -4.45 9.66
N ALA A 245 7.48 -3.57 10.54
CA ALA A 245 6.92 -3.36 11.87
C ALA A 245 5.47 -2.89 11.75
N ILE A 246 5.10 -2.37 10.55
CA ILE A 246 3.75 -1.99 10.17
C ILE A 246 3.43 -2.68 8.83
N ALA A 247 2.44 -3.59 8.83
CA ALA A 247 1.84 -4.08 7.60
C ALA A 247 0.79 -3.07 7.13
N PHE A 248 0.98 -2.48 5.96
CA PHE A 248 0.01 -1.60 5.31
C PHE A 248 -0.92 -2.42 4.42
N ASN A 249 -2.19 -2.09 4.48
CA ASN A 249 -3.21 -2.55 3.54
C ASN A 249 -3.51 -1.43 2.54
N GLU A 250 -4.13 -1.81 1.44
CA GLU A 250 -4.62 -0.82 0.49
C GLU A 250 -5.59 0.14 1.18
N ARG A 251 -5.36 1.46 1.01
CA ARG A 251 -6.14 2.56 1.56
C ARG A 251 -6.04 2.76 3.07
N ASP A 252 -4.97 2.28 3.70
CA ASP A 252 -4.66 2.65 5.07
C ASP A 252 -4.38 4.16 5.19
N TRP A 253 -4.75 4.72 6.34
CA TRP A 253 -4.59 6.14 6.63
C TRP A 253 -3.23 6.43 7.27
N VAL A 254 -2.65 7.56 6.90
CA VAL A 254 -1.43 8.08 7.52
C VAL A 254 -1.63 9.53 7.98
N VAL A 255 -0.97 9.90 9.06
CA VAL A 255 -0.82 11.29 9.49
C VAL A 255 0.47 11.82 8.88
N VAL A 256 0.44 13.01 8.31
CA VAL A 256 1.66 13.75 7.95
C VAL A 256 1.85 14.82 9.01
N GLY A 257 2.96 14.73 9.76
CA GLY A 257 3.36 15.76 10.70
C GLY A 257 3.99 16.96 9.98
N ASP A 258 4.21 18.03 10.73
CA ASP A 258 4.74 19.28 10.17
C ASP A 258 6.15 19.09 9.61
N LEU A 259 6.44 19.74 8.51
CA LEU A 259 7.76 19.70 7.87
C LEU A 259 8.82 20.31 8.80
N ARG A 260 9.85 19.52 9.10
CA ARG A 260 11.01 20.02 9.83
C ARG A 260 12.00 20.65 8.86
N ASN A 261 11.99 21.98 8.79
CA ASN A 261 12.92 22.73 7.94
C ASN A 261 14.22 23.07 8.68
N LEU A 262 15.34 22.53 8.23
CA LEU A 262 16.68 22.75 8.77
C LEU A 262 17.58 23.53 7.78
N THR A 263 17.01 24.13 6.72
CA THR A 263 17.76 24.93 5.74
C THR A 263 18.05 26.35 6.23
N GLY A 264 17.31 26.83 7.22
CA GLY A 264 17.34 28.23 7.69
C GLY A 264 16.51 29.18 6.82
N ASP A 265 15.88 28.74 5.74
CA ASP A 265 15.00 29.57 4.91
C ASP A 265 13.53 29.26 5.21
N ALA A 266 12.92 30.04 6.11
CA ALA A 266 11.52 29.88 6.50
C ALA A 266 10.51 30.09 5.33
N ARG A 267 10.95 30.61 4.18
CA ARG A 267 10.08 30.78 3.01
C ARG A 267 9.67 29.44 2.41
N LEU A 268 10.42 28.37 2.73
CA LEU A 268 10.20 27.02 2.20
C LEU A 268 9.19 26.20 3.00
N ASP A 269 8.87 26.58 4.24
CA ASP A 269 8.06 25.76 5.17
C ASP A 269 6.71 25.37 4.55
N ASP A 270 5.83 26.34 4.34
CA ASP A 270 4.49 26.09 3.83
C ASP A 270 4.48 25.46 2.42
N ALA A 271 5.42 25.91 1.55
CA ALA A 271 5.47 25.42 0.17
C ALA A 271 5.89 23.95 0.09
N LEU A 272 6.97 23.56 0.80
CA LEU A 272 7.50 22.19 0.74
C LEU A 272 6.60 21.20 1.50
N GLU A 273 5.99 21.63 2.60
CA GLU A 273 5.00 20.81 3.30
C GLU A 273 3.81 20.52 2.39
N GLN A 274 3.26 21.53 1.73
CA GLN A 274 2.17 21.34 0.79
C GLN A 274 2.56 20.50 -0.41
N ALA A 275 3.78 20.68 -0.96
CA ALA A 275 4.32 19.85 -2.01
C ALA A 275 4.38 18.36 -1.61
N PHE A 276 4.89 18.09 -0.41
CA PHE A 276 4.97 16.71 0.11
C PHE A 276 3.59 16.06 0.20
N ARG A 277 2.58 16.80 0.70
CA ARG A 277 1.19 16.32 0.77
C ARG A 277 0.62 16.04 -0.62
N ILE A 278 0.73 16.99 -1.56
CA ILE A 278 0.22 16.83 -2.93
C ILE A 278 0.86 15.61 -3.61
N SER A 279 2.18 15.41 -3.46
CA SER A 279 2.86 14.27 -4.06
C SER A 279 2.40 12.94 -3.45
N LEU A 280 2.22 12.89 -2.12
CA LEU A 280 1.76 11.68 -1.43
C LEU A 280 0.28 11.37 -1.71
N GLU A 281 -0.58 12.39 -1.80
CA GLU A 281 -2.02 12.26 -2.10
C GLU A 281 -2.30 11.69 -3.50
N GLN A 282 -1.32 11.62 -4.39
CA GLN A 282 -1.45 10.91 -5.67
C GLN A 282 -1.52 9.38 -5.50
N SER A 283 -1.15 8.84 -4.33
CA SER A 283 -1.23 7.42 -4.05
C SER A 283 -2.70 6.95 -4.01
N ARG A 284 -2.97 5.82 -4.66
CA ARG A 284 -4.24 5.11 -4.48
C ARG A 284 -4.18 4.12 -3.32
N TYR A 285 -2.99 3.86 -2.81
CA TYR A 285 -2.74 2.84 -1.80
C TYR A 285 -2.78 3.40 -0.37
N VAL A 286 -2.43 4.67 -0.20
CA VAL A 286 -2.36 5.33 1.11
C VAL A 286 -3.25 6.57 1.11
N ASN A 287 -4.03 6.76 2.17
CA ASN A 287 -4.82 7.96 2.41
C ASN A 287 -4.10 8.87 3.40
N VAL A 288 -4.07 10.16 3.10
CA VAL A 288 -3.51 11.17 4.00
C VAL A 288 -4.64 11.80 4.84
N LEU A 289 -4.44 11.84 6.16
CA LEU A 289 -5.38 12.53 7.04
C LEU A 289 -5.33 14.04 6.76
N SER A 290 -6.50 14.65 6.52
CA SER A 290 -6.59 16.08 6.16
C SER A 290 -6.14 16.99 7.30
N ASP A 291 -5.61 18.18 6.97
CA ASP A 291 -5.22 19.20 7.98
C ASP A 291 -6.41 19.62 8.83
N LEU A 292 -7.61 19.68 8.23
CA LEU A 292 -8.84 19.98 8.95
C LEU A 292 -9.13 18.91 10.00
N LYS A 293 -8.92 17.65 9.68
CA LYS A 293 -9.11 16.54 10.62
C LYS A 293 -8.05 16.55 11.74
N VAL A 294 -6.79 16.82 11.40
CA VAL A 294 -5.72 16.98 12.39
C VAL A 294 -6.07 18.08 13.39
N ARG A 295 -6.51 19.24 12.90
CA ARG A 295 -6.95 20.38 13.76
C ARG A 295 -8.17 20.04 14.60
N ASP A 296 -9.18 19.39 14.05
CA ASP A 296 -10.36 18.92 14.80
C ASP A 296 -9.92 17.99 15.95
N THR A 297 -8.96 17.10 15.69
CA THR A 297 -8.44 16.22 16.74
C THR A 297 -7.63 16.99 17.79
N LEU A 298 -6.79 17.95 17.39
CA LEU A 298 -6.07 18.84 18.31
C LEU A 298 -7.04 19.62 19.21
N GLN A 299 -8.12 20.17 18.65
CA GLN A 299 -9.15 20.89 19.40
C GLN A 299 -9.84 19.96 20.43
N ARG A 300 -10.18 18.72 20.05
CA ARG A 300 -10.72 17.72 20.98
C ARG A 300 -9.71 17.30 22.07
N MET A 301 -8.42 17.38 21.78
CA MET A 301 -7.34 17.17 22.74
C MET A 301 -7.07 18.42 23.61
N GLN A 302 -7.85 19.50 23.45
CA GLN A 302 -7.66 20.78 24.09
C GLN A 302 -6.26 21.40 23.84
N ARG A 303 -5.71 21.14 22.65
CA ARG A 303 -4.47 21.74 22.16
C ARG A 303 -4.78 22.94 21.27
N LYS A 304 -3.82 23.85 21.15
CA LYS A 304 -3.94 24.98 20.21
C LYS A 304 -3.88 24.44 18.77
N PRO A 305 -4.67 25.02 17.84
CA PRO A 305 -4.71 24.58 16.44
C PRO A 305 -3.40 24.74 15.68
N ASP A 306 -2.51 25.60 16.16
CA ASP A 306 -1.22 25.97 15.60
C ASP A 306 -0.03 25.26 16.25
N VAL A 307 -0.28 24.29 17.15
CA VAL A 307 0.79 23.51 17.78
C VAL A 307 1.47 22.62 16.74
N GLN A 308 2.81 22.56 16.80
CA GLN A 308 3.58 21.72 15.87
C GLN A 308 3.28 20.24 16.07
N VAL A 309 2.90 19.57 15.00
CA VAL A 309 2.62 18.12 14.97
C VAL A 309 3.95 17.36 14.82
N ASP A 310 4.61 17.17 15.94
CA ASP A 310 5.86 16.42 16.06
C ASP A 310 5.62 14.90 16.16
N ARG A 311 6.69 14.14 16.43
CA ARG A 311 6.65 12.67 16.58
C ARG A 311 5.65 12.22 17.65
N MET A 312 5.65 12.86 18.82
CA MET A 312 4.81 12.45 19.95
C MET A 312 3.34 12.78 19.68
N LEU A 313 3.08 14.02 19.29
CA LEU A 313 1.73 14.51 19.06
C LEU A 313 1.11 13.89 17.82
N GLY A 314 1.88 13.73 16.73
CA GLY A 314 1.45 13.06 15.51
C GLY A 314 1.13 11.58 15.74
N SER A 315 1.90 10.89 16.58
CA SER A 315 1.58 9.50 16.97
C SER A 315 0.28 9.42 17.78
N GLU A 316 0.04 10.36 18.71
CA GLU A 316 -1.21 10.40 19.45
C GLU A 316 -2.42 10.67 18.56
N ILE A 317 -2.30 11.59 17.58
CA ILE A 317 -3.34 11.86 16.57
C ILE A 317 -3.61 10.61 15.76
N ALA A 318 -2.55 9.93 15.28
CA ALA A 318 -2.68 8.72 14.49
C ALA A 318 -3.46 7.62 15.24
N LEU A 319 -3.17 7.41 16.52
CA LEU A 319 -3.87 6.43 17.35
C LEU A 319 -5.36 6.79 17.55
N ARG A 320 -5.66 8.07 17.78
CA ARG A 320 -7.04 8.53 18.01
C ARG A 320 -7.91 8.45 16.77
N ASP A 321 -7.35 8.75 15.63
CA ASP A 321 -8.07 8.79 14.35
C ASP A 321 -7.91 7.51 13.53
N GLY A 322 -7.24 6.47 14.07
CA GLY A 322 -7.08 5.18 13.43
C GLY A 322 -6.19 5.22 12.20
N ALA A 323 -5.18 6.10 12.18
CA ALA A 323 -4.15 6.10 11.16
C ALA A 323 -3.06 5.07 11.48
N ARG A 324 -2.54 4.44 10.44
CA ARG A 324 -1.60 3.31 10.53
C ARG A 324 -0.17 3.75 10.83
N ALA A 325 0.22 4.93 10.39
CA ALA A 325 1.54 5.49 10.60
C ALA A 325 1.51 7.02 10.68
N LEU A 326 2.59 7.55 11.25
CA LEU A 326 2.96 8.95 11.17
C LEU A 326 4.12 9.10 10.18
N LEU A 327 4.02 10.06 9.27
CA LEU A 327 5.08 10.46 8.34
C LEU A 327 5.65 11.79 8.81
N LEU A 328 6.97 11.87 9.03
CA LEU A 328 7.67 13.11 9.40
C LEU A 328 8.62 13.53 8.29
N PRO A 329 8.25 14.51 7.47
CA PRO A 329 9.13 15.07 6.46
C PRO A 329 10.16 16.01 7.10
N THR A 330 11.38 15.99 6.56
CA THR A 330 12.48 16.88 6.96
C THR A 330 13.19 17.38 5.72
N VAL A 331 13.48 18.66 5.67
CA VAL A 331 14.35 19.25 4.66
C VAL A 331 15.58 19.87 5.33
N SER A 332 16.76 19.63 4.76
CA SER A 332 18.02 20.16 5.26
C SER A 332 18.94 20.53 4.11
N GLU A 333 19.87 21.44 4.38
CA GLU A 333 20.91 21.80 3.43
C GLU A 333 22.28 21.38 3.98
N VAL A 334 23.02 20.59 3.22
CA VAL A 334 24.33 20.09 3.58
C VAL A 334 25.30 20.28 2.40
N GLY A 335 26.27 21.15 2.56
CA GLY A 335 27.31 21.36 1.55
C GLY A 335 26.78 21.89 0.19
N GLY A 336 25.76 22.75 0.21
CA GLY A 336 25.11 23.29 -0.99
C GLY A 336 24.20 22.30 -1.72
N ARG A 337 23.87 21.16 -1.07
CA ARG A 337 22.89 20.19 -1.55
C ARG A 337 21.69 20.20 -0.62
N LEU A 338 20.51 20.27 -1.22
CA LEU A 338 19.25 20.12 -0.50
C LEU A 338 18.96 18.63 -0.34
N ARG A 339 18.76 18.20 0.91
CA ARG A 339 18.29 16.86 1.22
C ARG A 339 16.86 16.91 1.72
N VAL A 340 15.97 16.21 1.06
CA VAL A 340 14.64 15.90 1.54
C VAL A 340 14.65 14.49 2.11
N SER A 341 14.05 14.29 3.28
CA SER A 341 13.91 12.98 3.90
C SER A 341 12.55 12.85 4.55
N ALA A 342 12.08 11.64 4.72
CA ALA A 342 10.86 11.34 5.47
C ALA A 342 11.02 10.07 6.27
N GLU A 343 10.53 10.10 7.51
CA GLU A 343 10.47 8.96 8.40
C GLU A 343 9.04 8.44 8.48
N VAL A 344 8.89 7.11 8.42
CA VAL A 344 7.64 6.41 8.74
C VAL A 344 7.74 5.91 10.17
N ILE A 345 6.83 6.33 11.02
CA ILE A 345 6.85 6.06 12.46
C ILE A 345 5.65 5.20 12.82
N ASP A 346 5.89 4.16 13.61
CA ASP A 346 4.84 3.38 14.24
C ASP A 346 4.23 4.20 15.40
N PRO A 347 2.93 4.56 15.34
CA PRO A 347 2.31 5.36 16.39
C PRO A 347 2.30 4.70 17.76
N HIS A 348 2.29 3.36 17.84
CA HIS A 348 2.25 2.63 19.11
C HIS A 348 3.60 2.63 19.82
N THR A 349 4.67 2.43 19.07
CA THR A 349 6.03 2.34 19.63
C THR A 349 6.81 3.65 19.52
N GLN A 350 6.34 4.58 18.71
CA GLN A 350 7.00 5.84 18.34
C GLN A 350 8.40 5.64 17.72
N THR A 351 8.68 4.45 17.20
CA THR A 351 9.94 4.13 16.54
C THR A 351 9.86 4.35 15.03
N THR A 352 10.96 4.76 14.43
CA THR A 352 11.08 4.86 12.97
C THR A 352 11.16 3.46 12.38
N VAL A 353 10.21 3.13 11.52
CA VAL A 353 10.12 1.85 10.82
C VAL A 353 10.86 1.90 9.49
N TYR A 354 10.67 2.99 8.77
CA TYR A 354 11.33 3.28 7.51
C TYR A 354 11.82 4.72 7.50
N ALA A 355 12.94 4.96 6.83
CA ALA A 355 13.41 6.28 6.46
C ALA A 355 13.83 6.26 5.00
N VAL A 356 13.47 7.30 4.28
CA VAL A 356 13.84 7.49 2.87
C VAL A 356 14.40 8.89 2.69
N SER A 357 15.26 9.09 1.69
CA SER A 357 15.80 10.42 1.40
C SER A 357 16.18 10.55 -0.07
N ALA A 358 16.15 11.79 -0.57
CA ALA A 358 16.67 12.18 -1.86
C ALA A 358 17.48 13.47 -1.73
N ASP A 359 18.53 13.58 -2.54
CA ASP A 359 19.43 14.71 -2.55
C ASP A 359 19.32 15.45 -3.89
N GLY A 360 19.16 16.77 -3.81
CA GLY A 360 19.15 17.65 -4.97
C GLY A 360 20.21 18.75 -4.88
N LYS A 361 20.35 19.54 -5.93
CA LYS A 361 21.28 20.65 -5.99
C LYS A 361 20.53 21.98 -6.00
N GLY A 362 20.64 22.74 -4.91
CA GLY A 362 19.92 24.02 -4.75
C GLY A 362 18.43 23.85 -4.46
N VAL A 363 17.76 24.96 -4.17
CA VAL A 363 16.33 24.99 -3.81
C VAL A 363 15.42 24.58 -4.98
N GLU A 364 15.86 24.79 -6.22
CA GLU A 364 15.12 24.42 -7.44
C GLU A 364 14.89 22.90 -7.53
N SER A 365 15.73 22.09 -6.89
CA SER A 365 15.58 20.64 -6.88
C SER A 365 14.60 20.12 -5.81
N ALA A 366 14.04 21.01 -4.97
CA ALA A 366 13.20 20.63 -3.85
C ALA A 366 11.99 19.79 -4.27
N LEU A 367 11.27 20.23 -5.30
CA LEU A 367 10.07 19.55 -5.79
C LEU A 367 10.38 18.15 -6.35
N ALA A 368 11.47 18.02 -7.13
CA ALA A 368 11.92 16.74 -7.66
C ALA A 368 12.38 15.78 -6.53
N SER A 369 13.10 16.32 -5.53
CA SER A 369 13.53 15.52 -4.38
C SER A 369 12.33 15.07 -3.51
N ILE A 370 11.27 15.87 -3.42
CA ILE A 370 10.02 15.47 -2.77
C ILE A 370 9.34 14.34 -3.54
N ASP A 371 9.23 14.43 -4.86
CA ASP A 371 8.67 13.37 -5.70
C ASP A 371 9.46 12.06 -5.51
N ASP A 372 10.79 12.11 -5.55
CA ASP A 372 11.64 10.93 -5.33
C ASP A 372 11.42 10.31 -3.94
N VAL A 373 11.28 11.13 -2.89
CA VAL A 373 11.03 10.66 -1.51
C VAL A 373 9.64 10.06 -1.39
N THR A 374 8.62 10.70 -1.94
CA THR A 374 7.24 10.20 -1.85
C THR A 374 7.03 8.94 -2.67
N ASP A 375 7.66 8.80 -3.83
CA ASP A 375 7.64 7.56 -4.62
C ASP A 375 8.32 6.39 -3.88
N GLN A 376 9.45 6.65 -3.21
CA GLN A 376 10.10 5.66 -2.35
C GLN A 376 9.20 5.28 -1.15
N LEU A 377 8.55 6.28 -0.51
CA LEU A 377 7.60 6.03 0.58
C LEU A 377 6.44 5.15 0.13
N ARG A 378 5.79 5.48 -0.99
CA ARG A 378 4.68 4.70 -1.56
C ARG A 378 5.07 3.24 -1.76
N GLY A 379 6.27 2.99 -2.29
CA GLY A 379 6.83 1.64 -2.41
C GLY A 379 7.05 0.95 -1.06
N LYS A 380 7.56 1.67 -0.04
CA LYS A 380 7.76 1.12 1.31
C LYS A 380 6.45 0.87 2.04
N LEU A 381 5.42 1.65 1.75
CA LEU A 381 4.07 1.48 2.29
C LEU A 381 3.27 0.38 1.58
N GLY A 382 3.84 -0.27 0.56
CA GLY A 382 3.27 -1.47 -0.09
C GLY A 382 2.66 -1.26 -1.46
N GLU A 383 2.72 -0.04 -2.02
CA GLU A 383 2.26 0.19 -3.39
C GLU A 383 3.22 -0.45 -4.40
N ALA A 384 2.67 -1.21 -5.36
CA ALA A 384 3.49 -1.86 -6.38
C ALA A 384 4.23 -0.83 -7.24
N LEU A 385 5.52 -1.02 -7.48
CA LEU A 385 6.38 -0.09 -8.21
C LEU A 385 5.81 0.29 -9.60
N GLN A 386 5.18 -0.65 -10.30
CA GLN A 386 4.52 -0.37 -11.57
C GLN A 386 3.33 0.60 -11.44
N ASN A 387 2.61 0.58 -10.30
CA ASN A 387 1.52 1.50 -10.03
C ASN A 387 2.07 2.89 -9.69
N VAL A 388 3.11 2.97 -8.86
CA VAL A 388 3.81 4.22 -8.56
C VAL A 388 4.20 4.90 -9.86
N GLN A 389 4.93 4.20 -10.75
CA GLN A 389 5.38 4.74 -12.04
C GLN A 389 4.25 5.19 -12.98
N LYS A 390 3.08 4.55 -12.92
CA LYS A 390 1.92 4.90 -13.76
C LYS A 390 1.08 6.06 -13.22
N THR A 391 1.07 6.26 -11.91
CA THR A 391 0.18 7.22 -11.24
C THR A 391 0.90 8.45 -10.72
N SER A 392 2.22 8.40 -10.54
CA SER A 392 3.01 9.57 -10.16
C SER A 392 3.10 10.55 -11.32
N VAL A 393 2.60 11.75 -11.08
CA VAL A 393 2.78 12.91 -11.96
C VAL A 393 3.73 13.86 -11.23
N PRO A 394 4.83 14.30 -11.87
CA PRO A 394 5.78 15.21 -11.21
C PRO A 394 5.10 16.46 -10.65
N LEU A 395 5.49 16.89 -9.45
CA LEU A 395 4.92 18.06 -8.77
C LEU A 395 4.86 19.33 -9.64
N PRO A 396 5.88 19.66 -10.46
CA PRO A 396 5.79 20.77 -11.37
C PRO A 396 4.64 20.69 -12.37
N ASN A 397 4.17 19.48 -12.65
CA ASN A 397 3.05 19.23 -13.58
C ASN A 397 1.71 19.16 -12.85
N VAL A 398 1.61 18.48 -11.70
CA VAL A 398 0.34 18.31 -10.96
C VAL A 398 0.04 19.48 -10.04
N ALA A 399 1.02 20.30 -9.71
CA ALA A 399 0.85 21.52 -8.93
C ALA A 399 1.38 22.73 -9.73
N THR A 400 2.57 23.21 -9.38
CA THR A 400 3.21 24.37 -10.02
C THR A 400 4.72 24.25 -9.93
N PRO A 401 5.48 24.70 -10.95
CA PRO A 401 6.94 24.82 -10.84
C PRO A 401 7.37 26.03 -9.99
N SER A 402 6.45 26.96 -9.69
CA SER A 402 6.72 28.17 -8.92
C SER A 402 6.54 27.94 -7.42
N LEU A 403 7.62 27.96 -6.65
CA LEU A 403 7.56 27.87 -5.20
C LEU A 403 6.78 29.03 -4.56
N ASP A 404 6.81 30.22 -5.13
CA ASP A 404 6.03 31.37 -4.66
C ASP A 404 4.53 31.16 -4.90
N ALA A 405 4.13 30.59 -6.05
CA ALA A 405 2.74 30.22 -6.33
C ALA A 405 2.28 29.13 -5.35
N LEU A 406 3.12 28.12 -5.12
CA LEU A 406 2.83 27.03 -4.19
C LEU A 406 2.69 27.54 -2.75
N LYS A 407 3.55 28.48 -2.33
CA LYS A 407 3.46 29.11 -1.01
C LYS A 407 2.13 29.89 -0.85
N ALA A 408 1.79 30.74 -1.83
CA ALA A 408 0.51 31.47 -1.79
C ALA A 408 -0.68 30.51 -1.71
N PHE A 409 -0.64 29.43 -2.47
CA PHE A 409 -1.65 28.36 -2.46
C PHE A 409 -1.72 27.65 -1.10
N ALA A 410 -0.59 27.27 -0.50
CA ALA A 410 -0.53 26.59 0.81
C ALA A 410 -1.16 27.45 1.91
N VAL A 411 -0.82 28.73 1.96
CA VAL A 411 -1.41 29.68 2.93
C VAL A 411 -2.90 29.86 2.67
N ALA A 412 -3.33 30.00 1.39
CA ALA A 412 -4.75 30.10 1.02
C ALA A 412 -5.54 28.88 1.50
N ARG A 413 -5.01 27.68 1.28
CA ARG A 413 -5.66 26.42 1.68
C ARG A 413 -5.84 26.34 3.20
N ARG A 414 -4.82 26.78 3.97
CA ARG A 414 -4.87 26.84 5.43
C ARG A 414 -5.92 27.82 5.94
N LEU A 415 -6.03 29.02 5.32
CA LEU A 415 -7.00 30.04 5.71
C LEU A 415 -8.44 29.72 5.27
N ALA A 416 -8.62 29.03 4.15
CA ALA A 416 -9.92 28.63 3.63
C ALA A 416 -10.75 27.76 4.61
N VAL A 417 -10.08 27.13 5.56
CA VAL A 417 -10.71 26.29 6.60
C VAL A 417 -11.40 27.13 7.67
N THR A 418 -10.96 28.38 7.90
CA THR A 418 -11.53 29.27 8.91
C THR A 418 -12.58 30.20 8.29
N THR A 419 -13.68 30.42 8.98
CA THR A 419 -14.77 31.28 8.45
C THR A 419 -14.39 32.77 8.44
N ALA A 420 -13.45 33.18 9.29
CA ALA A 420 -13.06 34.58 9.40
C ALA A 420 -12.13 35.06 8.27
N ASP A 421 -11.40 34.16 7.61
CA ASP A 421 -10.30 34.52 6.72
C ASP A 421 -10.55 34.14 5.26
N ARG A 422 -11.82 33.86 4.89
CA ARG A 422 -12.19 33.37 3.54
C ARG A 422 -11.87 34.37 2.42
N ASP A 423 -12.09 35.65 2.63
CA ASP A 423 -11.74 36.66 1.64
C ASP A 423 -10.23 36.78 1.43
N GLN A 424 -9.47 36.67 2.50
CA GLN A 424 -8.01 36.61 2.43
C GLN A 424 -7.54 35.34 1.68
N ALA A 425 -8.17 34.21 1.94
CA ALA A 425 -7.89 32.97 1.22
C ALA A 425 -8.14 33.10 -0.27
N LEU A 426 -9.29 33.71 -0.69
CA LEU A 426 -9.57 34.02 -2.09
C LEU A 426 -8.50 34.94 -2.70
N GLY A 427 -8.06 35.96 -1.97
CA GLY A 427 -6.97 36.85 -2.41
C GLY A 427 -5.65 36.09 -2.66
N LEU A 428 -5.31 35.14 -1.81
CA LEU A 428 -4.10 34.32 -1.94
C LEU A 428 -4.21 33.29 -3.08
N TYR A 429 -5.37 32.66 -3.31
CA TYR A 429 -5.59 31.84 -4.50
C TYR A 429 -5.42 32.65 -5.79
N ARG A 430 -6.01 33.89 -5.85
CA ARG A 430 -5.77 34.78 -6.99
C ARG A 430 -4.30 35.14 -7.16
N ARG A 431 -3.57 35.34 -6.05
CA ARG A 431 -2.12 35.58 -6.09
C ARG A 431 -1.35 34.38 -6.63
N ALA A 432 -1.68 33.13 -6.21
CA ALA A 432 -1.09 31.91 -6.76
C ALA A 432 -1.30 31.82 -8.28
N LEU A 433 -2.52 32.13 -8.75
CA LEU A 433 -2.88 32.12 -10.17
C LEU A 433 -2.24 33.26 -10.98
N GLN A 434 -1.91 34.43 -10.35
CA GLN A 434 -1.10 35.46 -10.99
C GLN A 434 0.35 35.02 -11.22
N LEU A 435 0.90 34.20 -10.30
CA LEU A 435 2.26 33.68 -10.37
C LEU A 435 2.38 32.48 -11.32
N ASP A 436 1.33 31.64 -11.39
CA ASP A 436 1.20 30.54 -12.34
C ASP A 436 -0.26 30.42 -12.82
N PRO A 437 -0.62 31.02 -13.97
CA PRO A 437 -1.98 30.92 -14.52
C PRO A 437 -2.41 29.50 -14.91
N GLN A 438 -1.47 28.55 -14.98
CA GLN A 438 -1.76 27.14 -15.28
C GLN A 438 -1.86 26.28 -14.02
N PHE A 439 -1.96 26.87 -12.83
CA PHE A 439 -2.11 26.11 -11.59
C PHE A 439 -3.56 25.61 -11.42
N ALA A 440 -3.88 24.50 -12.10
CA ALA A 440 -5.24 23.93 -12.15
C ALA A 440 -5.80 23.60 -10.76
N LEU A 441 -4.96 23.10 -9.84
CA LEU A 441 -5.37 22.80 -8.48
C LEU A 441 -5.77 24.05 -7.69
N ALA A 442 -5.13 25.20 -7.94
CA ALA A 442 -5.54 26.47 -7.33
C ALA A 442 -6.92 26.92 -7.80
N HIS A 443 -7.24 26.76 -9.10
CA HIS A 443 -8.60 26.96 -9.61
C HIS A 443 -9.61 26.03 -8.93
N ALA A 444 -9.28 24.74 -8.80
CA ALA A 444 -10.17 23.76 -8.19
C ALA A 444 -10.46 24.04 -6.70
N ASP A 445 -9.45 24.46 -5.92
CA ASP A 445 -9.60 24.79 -4.50
C ASP A 445 -10.32 26.11 -4.29
N MET A 446 -10.03 27.12 -5.12
CA MET A 446 -10.77 28.39 -5.13
C MET A 446 -12.25 28.16 -5.46
N ALA A 447 -12.57 27.29 -6.41
CA ALA A 447 -13.93 26.89 -6.73
C ALA A 447 -14.63 26.22 -5.54
N ARG A 448 -13.93 25.34 -4.80
CA ARG A 448 -14.49 24.73 -3.57
C ARG A 448 -14.83 25.78 -2.52
N LEU A 449 -13.96 26.79 -2.38
CA LEU A 449 -14.20 27.88 -1.44
C LEU A 449 -15.42 28.71 -1.88
N TYR A 450 -15.53 29.12 -3.15
CA TYR A 450 -16.71 29.77 -3.69
C TYR A 450 -18.00 28.97 -3.46
N ALA A 451 -17.98 27.66 -3.74
CA ALA A 451 -19.13 26.80 -3.50
C ALA A 451 -19.54 26.78 -2.01
N SER A 452 -18.57 26.82 -1.08
CA SER A 452 -18.83 26.87 0.37
C SER A 452 -19.42 28.20 0.83
N LEU A 453 -19.20 29.26 0.05
CA LEU A 453 -19.76 30.61 0.27
C LEU A 453 -21.16 30.80 -0.40
N GLY A 454 -21.66 29.80 -1.12
CA GLY A 454 -22.86 29.87 -1.91
C GLY A 454 -22.68 30.56 -3.27
N GLU A 455 -21.45 30.97 -3.61
CA GLU A 455 -21.12 31.61 -4.90
C GLU A 455 -20.95 30.57 -6.03
N VAL A 456 -22.04 29.83 -6.30
CA VAL A 456 -22.01 28.65 -7.19
C VAL A 456 -21.62 29.03 -8.63
N ALA A 457 -22.00 30.21 -9.12
CA ALA A 457 -21.63 30.67 -10.46
C ALA A 457 -20.10 30.81 -10.59
N ASN A 458 -19.45 31.47 -9.61
CA ASN A 458 -18.01 31.61 -9.55
C ASN A 458 -17.32 30.23 -9.39
N ALA A 459 -17.88 29.37 -8.56
CA ALA A 459 -17.36 28.01 -8.40
C ALA A 459 -17.36 27.22 -9.72
N ARG A 460 -18.47 27.25 -10.47
CA ARG A 460 -18.59 26.58 -11.78
C ARG A 460 -17.59 27.11 -12.80
N ASP A 461 -17.36 28.42 -12.81
CA ASP A 461 -16.40 29.05 -13.70
C ASP A 461 -14.95 28.59 -13.39
N GLU A 462 -14.59 28.60 -12.12
CA GLU A 462 -13.27 28.15 -11.70
C GLU A 462 -13.05 26.63 -11.92
N TRP A 463 -14.06 25.77 -11.70
CA TRP A 463 -13.96 24.35 -12.08
C TRP A 463 -13.78 24.15 -13.58
N ARG A 464 -14.45 24.94 -14.44
CA ARG A 464 -14.23 24.89 -15.90
C ARG A 464 -12.82 25.30 -16.28
N LYS A 465 -12.26 26.34 -15.62
CA LYS A 465 -10.85 26.74 -15.82
C LYS A 465 -9.88 25.62 -15.40
N ALA A 466 -10.12 24.96 -14.28
CA ALA A 466 -9.31 23.82 -13.87
C ALA A 466 -9.36 22.68 -14.91
N LEU A 467 -10.55 22.35 -15.42
CA LEU A 467 -10.74 21.31 -16.44
C LEU A 467 -10.24 21.69 -17.84
N ALA A 468 -10.00 22.97 -18.11
CA ALA A 468 -9.37 23.43 -19.34
C ALA A 468 -7.88 23.05 -19.40
N ILE A 469 -7.26 22.67 -18.26
CA ILE A 469 -5.86 22.27 -18.10
C ILE A 469 -5.76 20.88 -17.44
N PRO A 470 -6.40 19.83 -18.01
CA PRO A 470 -6.59 18.54 -17.34
C PRO A 470 -5.29 17.79 -17.08
N GLN A 471 -4.22 18.08 -17.86
CA GLN A 471 -2.89 17.52 -17.69
C GLN A 471 -2.16 18.02 -16.42
N ARG A 472 -2.69 19.09 -15.80
CA ARG A 472 -2.17 19.70 -14.57
C ARG A 472 -2.97 19.29 -13.33
N LEU A 473 -3.80 18.27 -13.45
CA LEU A 473 -4.53 17.62 -12.37
C LEU A 473 -4.16 16.15 -12.29
N SER A 474 -4.08 15.61 -11.10
CA SER A 474 -4.01 14.16 -10.94
C SER A 474 -5.30 13.51 -11.47
N PRO A 475 -5.27 12.21 -11.81
CA PRO A 475 -6.48 11.51 -12.25
C PRO A 475 -7.63 11.59 -11.26
N GLN A 476 -7.35 11.57 -9.96
CA GLN A 476 -8.35 11.70 -8.90
C GLN A 476 -8.95 13.09 -8.85
N GLU A 477 -8.11 14.13 -8.83
CA GLU A 477 -8.55 15.53 -8.79
C GLU A 477 -9.38 15.91 -10.00
N ARG A 478 -8.97 15.47 -11.20
CA ARG A 478 -9.73 15.69 -12.43
C ARG A 478 -11.14 15.09 -12.32
N GLN A 479 -11.26 13.81 -11.92
CA GLN A 479 -12.56 13.17 -11.78
C GLN A 479 -13.42 13.85 -10.71
N MET A 480 -12.81 14.27 -9.60
CA MET A 480 -13.51 15.00 -8.55
C MET A 480 -14.03 16.35 -9.06
N VAL A 481 -13.21 17.13 -9.80
CA VAL A 481 -13.64 18.42 -10.37
C VAL A 481 -14.74 18.23 -11.42
N GLU A 482 -14.64 17.19 -12.25
CA GLU A 482 -15.71 16.78 -13.18
C GLU A 482 -17.02 16.51 -12.44
N LEU A 483 -16.98 15.76 -11.33
CA LEU A 483 -18.16 15.49 -10.50
C LEU A 483 -18.74 16.76 -9.87
N MET A 484 -17.88 17.66 -9.36
CA MET A 484 -18.34 18.92 -8.76
C MET A 484 -19.08 19.79 -9.77
N LEU A 485 -18.63 19.82 -11.01
CA LEU A 485 -19.31 20.56 -12.08
C LEU A 485 -20.57 19.83 -12.54
N MET A 486 -20.49 18.51 -12.71
CA MET A 486 -21.58 17.68 -13.26
C MET A 486 -22.85 17.71 -12.40
N GLN A 487 -22.72 17.86 -11.06
CA GLN A 487 -23.90 17.95 -10.18
C GLN A 487 -24.84 19.12 -10.56
N TYR A 488 -24.31 20.17 -11.21
CA TYR A 488 -25.07 21.33 -11.68
C TYR A 488 -25.41 21.23 -13.18
N ASP A 489 -24.46 20.80 -14.00
CA ASP A 489 -24.58 20.80 -15.45
C ASP A 489 -25.30 19.55 -16.01
N ASN A 490 -25.17 18.39 -15.32
CA ASN A 490 -25.81 17.12 -15.70
C ASN A 490 -26.12 16.24 -14.48
N PRO A 491 -27.12 16.60 -13.66
CA PRO A 491 -27.41 15.89 -12.41
C PRO A 491 -27.78 14.43 -12.57
N GLN A 492 -28.33 14.01 -13.71
CA GLN A 492 -28.60 12.58 -13.94
C GLN A 492 -27.32 11.76 -14.11
N ALA A 493 -26.36 12.29 -14.88
CA ALA A 493 -25.07 11.62 -15.06
C ALA A 493 -24.23 11.64 -13.79
N TYR A 494 -24.39 12.68 -12.95
CA TYR A 494 -23.67 12.84 -11.69
C TYR A 494 -23.79 11.60 -10.79
N PHE A 495 -24.99 11.08 -10.56
CA PHE A 495 -25.19 9.95 -9.64
C PHE A 495 -24.43 8.71 -10.09
N ARG A 496 -24.52 8.36 -11.37
CA ARG A 496 -23.78 7.22 -11.93
C ARG A 496 -22.26 7.44 -11.86
N LYS A 497 -21.80 8.63 -12.21
CA LYS A 497 -20.38 8.97 -12.17
C LYS A 497 -19.84 9.04 -10.75
N ALA A 498 -20.63 9.46 -9.77
CA ALA A 498 -20.27 9.44 -8.37
C ALA A 498 -20.10 7.99 -7.86
N ASP A 499 -20.96 7.06 -8.27
CA ASP A 499 -20.82 5.65 -7.94
C ASP A 499 -19.55 5.04 -8.57
N GLU A 500 -19.25 5.33 -9.85
CA GLU A 500 -18.04 4.92 -10.54
C GLU A 500 -16.77 5.47 -9.83
N TYR A 501 -16.78 6.73 -9.43
CA TYR A 501 -15.70 7.37 -8.67
C TYR A 501 -15.51 6.72 -7.30
N LEU A 502 -16.60 6.50 -6.55
CA LEU A 502 -16.55 5.89 -5.20
C LEU A 502 -16.22 4.40 -5.22
N ALA A 503 -16.28 3.73 -6.37
CA ALA A 503 -15.73 2.38 -6.54
C ALA A 503 -14.18 2.41 -6.57
N LEU A 504 -13.58 3.51 -7.06
CA LEU A 504 -12.12 3.70 -7.09
C LEU A 504 -11.59 4.35 -5.80
N TYR A 505 -12.38 5.25 -5.20
CA TYR A 505 -12.01 6.05 -4.03
C TYR A 505 -13.09 5.93 -2.93
N PRO A 506 -13.24 4.74 -2.31
CA PRO A 506 -14.34 4.44 -1.38
C PRO A 506 -14.28 5.24 -0.07
N ASP A 507 -13.17 5.93 0.21
CA ASP A 507 -12.93 6.73 1.42
C ASP A 507 -12.95 8.23 1.13
N ASP A 508 -13.39 8.66 -0.05
CA ASP A 508 -13.64 10.08 -0.29
C ASP A 508 -14.95 10.50 0.40
N TYR A 509 -14.81 10.80 1.69
CA TYR A 509 -15.95 11.13 2.55
C TYR A 509 -16.67 12.43 2.14
N GLN A 510 -15.99 13.36 1.45
CA GLN A 510 -16.60 14.56 0.93
C GLN A 510 -17.59 14.24 -0.19
N THR A 511 -17.17 13.42 -1.15
CA THR A 511 -18.06 12.95 -2.24
C THR A 511 -19.19 12.10 -1.70
N ILE A 512 -18.93 11.20 -0.73
CA ILE A 512 -19.98 10.39 -0.09
C ILE A 512 -21.02 11.29 0.59
N GLY A 513 -20.59 12.28 1.38
CA GLY A 513 -21.48 13.19 2.08
C GLY A 513 -22.32 14.03 1.11
N ARG A 514 -21.73 14.51 0.01
CA ARG A 514 -22.41 15.25 -1.04
C ARG A 514 -23.42 14.38 -1.78
N LEU A 515 -23.06 13.16 -2.12
CA LEU A 515 -23.97 12.20 -2.76
C LEU A 515 -25.17 11.90 -1.84
N SER A 516 -24.94 11.70 -0.54
CA SER A 516 -26.01 11.55 0.45
C SER A 516 -26.98 12.75 0.45
N SER A 517 -26.42 13.97 0.47
CA SER A 517 -27.22 15.19 0.43
C SER A 517 -28.04 15.32 -0.86
N ASN A 518 -27.41 15.06 -2.02
CA ASN A 518 -28.10 15.15 -3.31
C ASN A 518 -29.17 14.06 -3.50
N LEU A 519 -28.99 12.87 -2.95
CA LEU A 519 -30.01 11.81 -2.93
C LEU A 519 -31.24 12.29 -2.15
N TRP A 520 -31.07 12.98 -1.05
CA TRP A 520 -32.17 13.55 -0.28
C TRP A 520 -32.83 14.71 -1.02
N HIS A 521 -32.10 15.80 -1.36
CA HIS A 521 -32.66 17.02 -1.93
C HIS A 521 -33.18 16.88 -3.35
N GLN A 522 -32.50 16.11 -4.20
CA GLN A 522 -32.85 16.03 -5.63
C GLN A 522 -33.73 14.84 -5.96
N ARG A 523 -33.71 13.78 -5.15
CA ARG A 523 -34.43 12.52 -5.39
C ARG A 523 -35.42 12.13 -4.31
N ASN A 524 -35.44 12.86 -3.19
CA ASN A 524 -36.28 12.53 -2.02
C ASN A 524 -36.06 11.09 -1.50
N ASP A 525 -34.83 10.52 -1.76
CA ASP A 525 -34.48 9.14 -1.42
C ASP A 525 -33.78 9.08 -0.07
N PHE A 526 -34.55 9.00 0.99
CA PHE A 526 -34.04 8.94 2.37
C PHE A 526 -33.26 7.66 2.67
N ARG A 527 -33.61 6.53 2.04
CA ARG A 527 -32.93 5.25 2.28
C ARG A 527 -31.56 5.21 1.63
N ALA A 528 -31.46 5.60 0.37
CA ALA A 528 -30.17 5.69 -0.30
C ALA A 528 -29.27 6.75 0.35
N ALA A 529 -29.83 7.90 0.74
CA ALA A 529 -29.12 8.95 1.46
C ALA A 529 -28.58 8.46 2.82
N GLU A 530 -29.39 7.72 3.61
CA GLU A 530 -28.97 7.07 4.86
C GLU A 530 -27.80 6.11 4.61
N ALA A 531 -27.90 5.24 3.61
CA ALA A 531 -26.86 4.28 3.29
C ALA A 531 -25.52 4.97 2.99
N MET A 532 -25.53 6.07 2.24
CA MET A 532 -24.33 6.87 1.97
C MET A 532 -23.84 7.57 3.24
N ALA A 533 -24.70 8.22 4.02
CA ALA A 533 -24.30 8.89 5.26
C ALA A 533 -23.59 7.94 6.23
N ARG A 534 -24.07 6.71 6.39
CA ARG A 534 -23.45 5.70 7.26
C ARG A 534 -22.05 5.32 6.82
N ARG A 535 -21.75 5.30 5.52
CA ARG A 535 -20.40 5.04 4.99
C ARG A 535 -19.41 6.13 5.41
N ALA A 536 -19.87 7.37 5.50
CA ALA A 536 -19.03 8.52 5.83
C ALA A 536 -18.83 8.75 7.34
N ILE A 537 -19.49 7.99 8.22
CA ILE A 537 -19.26 8.08 9.68
C ILE A 537 -18.04 7.25 10.02
N ARG A 538 -16.86 7.86 9.87
CA ARG A 538 -15.56 7.26 10.17
C ARG A 538 -14.70 8.23 11.01
N PRO A 539 -13.78 7.72 11.86
CA PRO A 539 -12.90 8.59 12.65
C PRO A 539 -12.08 9.55 11.81
N GLN A 540 -11.71 9.15 10.59
CA GLN A 540 -10.88 9.94 9.67
C GLN A 540 -11.64 11.08 8.96
N ASN A 541 -12.98 11.06 9.01
CA ASN A 541 -13.80 12.09 8.35
C ASN A 541 -13.91 13.33 9.22
N GLU A 542 -13.33 14.43 8.79
CA GLU A 542 -13.41 15.74 9.45
C GLU A 542 -14.85 16.27 9.57
N ARG A 543 -15.74 15.84 8.68
CA ARG A 543 -17.16 16.25 8.65
C ARG A 543 -18.10 15.23 9.32
N SER A 544 -17.57 14.30 10.09
CA SER A 544 -18.36 13.24 10.74
C SER A 544 -19.52 13.81 11.58
N ALA A 545 -19.34 14.95 12.25
CA ALA A 545 -20.42 15.62 12.98
C ALA A 545 -21.57 16.11 12.07
N VAL A 546 -21.25 16.72 10.94
CA VAL A 546 -22.22 17.16 9.93
C VAL A 546 -22.95 15.96 9.31
N VAL A 547 -22.20 14.91 8.99
CA VAL A 547 -22.77 13.67 8.42
C VAL A 547 -23.73 12.99 9.41
N ARG A 548 -23.40 12.97 10.72
CA ARG A 548 -24.32 12.47 11.76
C ARG A 548 -25.60 13.30 11.83
N TYR A 549 -25.50 14.62 11.75
CA TYR A 549 -26.67 15.49 11.68
C TYR A 549 -27.54 15.16 10.45
N SER A 550 -26.94 15.04 9.27
CA SER A 550 -27.65 14.64 8.04
C SER A 550 -28.28 13.25 8.17
N LEU A 551 -27.57 12.28 8.76
CA LEU A 551 -28.12 10.94 9.05
C LEU A 551 -29.35 11.04 9.97
N GLY A 552 -29.33 11.92 10.96
CA GLY A 552 -30.49 12.22 11.81
C GLY A 552 -31.70 12.65 10.99
N ILE A 553 -31.52 13.54 10.00
CA ILE A 553 -32.59 13.99 9.09
C ILE A 553 -33.11 12.81 8.25
N MET A 554 -32.21 11.97 7.71
CA MET A 554 -32.62 10.81 6.91
C MET A 554 -33.45 9.81 7.73
N LEU A 555 -33.08 9.59 8.99
CA LEU A 555 -33.83 8.73 9.91
C LEU A 555 -35.16 9.36 10.32
N PHE A 556 -35.19 10.65 10.54
CA PHE A 556 -36.42 11.40 10.83
C PHE A 556 -37.42 11.28 9.70
N GLY A 557 -37.03 11.49 8.45
CA GLY A 557 -37.92 11.30 7.29
C GLY A 557 -38.38 9.87 7.04
N GLN A 558 -37.82 8.90 7.75
CA GLN A 558 -38.22 7.48 7.76
C GLN A 558 -38.96 7.08 9.03
N GLU A 559 -39.48 8.01 9.81
CA GLU A 559 -40.24 7.81 11.05
C GLU A 559 -39.42 7.13 12.18
N ARG A 560 -38.10 7.07 12.06
CA ARG A 560 -37.18 6.45 13.03
C ARG A 560 -36.72 7.47 14.05
N TYR A 561 -37.66 8.04 14.80
CA TYR A 561 -37.46 9.22 15.67
C TYR A 561 -36.35 9.03 16.72
N ASP A 562 -36.34 7.90 17.44
CA ASP A 562 -35.37 7.68 18.52
C ASP A 562 -33.94 7.55 17.97
N ALA A 563 -33.77 6.82 16.84
CA ALA A 563 -32.50 6.73 16.14
C ALA A 563 -32.04 8.08 15.58
N ALA A 564 -32.97 8.90 15.10
CA ALA A 564 -32.67 10.28 14.64
C ALA A 564 -32.18 11.16 15.79
N LEU A 565 -32.87 11.12 16.95
CA LEU A 565 -32.48 11.84 18.17
C LEU A 565 -31.07 11.45 18.63
N GLU A 566 -30.76 10.16 18.59
CA GLU A 566 -29.42 9.68 18.93
C GLU A 566 -28.35 10.27 18.01
N GLN A 567 -28.61 10.29 16.70
CA GLN A 567 -27.65 10.87 15.74
C GLN A 567 -27.51 12.39 15.91
N PHE A 568 -28.56 13.12 16.16
CA PHE A 568 -28.49 14.56 16.46
C PHE A 568 -27.70 14.83 17.74
N ARG A 569 -27.88 14.03 18.78
CA ARG A 569 -27.09 14.11 20.00
C ARG A 569 -25.61 13.86 19.73
N HIS A 570 -25.27 12.74 19.06
CA HIS A 570 -23.91 12.43 18.69
C HIS A 570 -23.27 13.49 17.78
N ALA A 571 -24.03 14.11 16.90
CA ALA A 571 -23.53 15.24 16.09
C ALA A 571 -23.07 16.40 16.97
N ARG A 572 -23.89 16.79 17.97
CA ARG A 572 -23.56 17.88 18.91
C ARG A 572 -22.37 17.53 19.80
N GLU A 573 -22.32 16.30 20.32
CA GLU A 573 -21.17 15.80 21.09
C GLU A 573 -19.88 15.80 20.27
N ALA A 574 -19.98 15.57 18.96
CA ALA A 574 -18.87 15.62 18.00
C ALA A 574 -18.55 17.04 17.51
N GLY A 575 -19.16 18.09 18.09
CA GLY A 575 -18.85 19.50 17.79
C GLY A 575 -19.67 20.13 16.66
N PHE A 576 -20.80 19.55 16.26
CA PHE A 576 -21.70 20.22 15.31
C PHE A 576 -22.26 21.50 15.91
N THR A 577 -21.90 22.64 15.33
CA THR A 577 -22.32 24.00 15.74
C THR A 577 -23.40 24.61 14.86
N GLY A 578 -23.85 23.89 13.82
CA GLY A 578 -24.91 24.35 12.93
C GLY A 578 -26.24 24.54 13.67
N ALA A 579 -27.15 25.33 13.06
CA ALA A 579 -28.51 25.50 13.58
C ALA A 579 -29.18 24.14 13.72
N GLY A 580 -29.61 23.76 14.91
CA GLY A 580 -30.24 22.49 15.22
C GLY A 580 -31.68 22.36 14.72
N GLU A 581 -31.96 22.90 13.54
CA GLU A 581 -33.29 23.09 12.95
C GLU A 581 -34.09 21.80 12.90
N PHE A 582 -33.56 20.77 12.26
CA PHE A 582 -34.25 19.49 12.16
C PHE A 582 -34.36 18.76 13.49
N TYR A 583 -33.48 19.05 14.43
CA TYR A 583 -33.57 18.54 15.79
C TYR A 583 -34.78 19.13 16.51
N ALA A 584 -35.05 20.46 16.35
CA ALA A 584 -36.26 21.08 16.86
C ALA A 584 -37.51 20.61 16.13
N LEU A 585 -37.47 20.48 14.79
CA LEU A 585 -38.57 19.95 13.99
C LEU A 585 -38.97 18.51 14.36
N LEU A 586 -38.03 17.68 14.75
CA LEU A 586 -38.32 16.34 15.22
C LEU A 586 -39.10 16.35 16.54
N TYR A 587 -38.73 17.21 17.49
CA TYR A 587 -39.51 17.37 18.71
C TYR A 587 -40.93 17.93 18.42
N GLU A 588 -41.04 18.87 17.48
CA GLU A 588 -42.35 19.38 17.00
C GLU A 588 -43.23 18.27 16.40
N ALA A 589 -42.63 17.39 15.57
CA ALA A 589 -43.35 16.25 15.00
C ALA A 589 -43.88 15.28 16.04
N ARG A 590 -43.21 15.20 17.20
CA ARG A 590 -43.62 14.40 18.38
C ARG A 590 -44.54 15.14 19.33
N GLY A 591 -44.89 16.42 19.08
CA GLY A 591 -45.67 17.24 19.99
C GLY A 591 -44.94 17.67 21.25
N GLN A 592 -43.62 17.53 21.29
CA GLN A 592 -42.77 17.88 22.45
C GLN A 592 -42.26 19.34 22.32
N HIS A 593 -43.18 20.28 22.38
CA HIS A 593 -42.94 21.69 22.10
C HIS A 593 -41.93 22.36 23.03
N ALA A 594 -41.91 21.96 24.33
CA ALA A 594 -40.95 22.49 25.31
C ALA A 594 -39.49 22.09 24.97
N GLU A 595 -39.26 20.85 24.53
CA GLU A 595 -37.95 20.37 24.10
C GLU A 595 -37.52 21.03 22.80
N ALA A 596 -38.46 21.23 21.85
CA ALA A 596 -38.19 21.97 20.62
C ALA A 596 -37.71 23.39 20.93
N ASP A 597 -38.38 24.09 21.83
CA ASP A 597 -38.00 25.45 22.25
C ASP A 597 -36.62 25.50 22.93
N LYS A 598 -36.31 24.47 23.76
CA LYS A 598 -34.99 24.37 24.41
C LYS A 598 -33.85 24.15 23.40
N VAL A 599 -34.05 23.23 22.46
CA VAL A 599 -33.05 22.97 21.39
C VAL A 599 -32.86 24.21 20.54
N HIS A 600 -33.92 24.86 20.16
CA HIS A 600 -33.88 26.05 19.33
C HIS A 600 -33.13 27.20 20.03
N ARG A 601 -33.49 27.53 21.27
CA ARG A 601 -32.79 28.54 22.05
C ARG A 601 -31.30 28.29 22.18
N ALA A 602 -30.90 27.01 22.34
CA ALA A 602 -29.49 26.63 22.39
C ALA A 602 -28.76 26.78 21.04
N SER A 603 -29.47 26.66 19.90
CA SER A 603 -28.89 26.76 18.56
C SER A 603 -28.87 28.20 18.00
N THR A 604 -29.69 29.09 18.55
CA THR A 604 -29.82 30.48 18.12
C THR A 604 -29.32 31.50 19.15
N ALA A 605 -28.55 31.06 20.15
CA ALA A 605 -27.94 31.94 21.16
C ALA A 605 -27.07 33.01 20.43
N GLY A 606 -27.58 34.26 20.42
CA GLY A 606 -26.98 35.39 19.73
C GLY A 606 -27.61 35.78 18.40
N ARG A 607 -28.71 35.13 17.97
CA ARG A 607 -29.56 35.58 16.86
C ARG A 607 -30.96 35.87 17.38
N ASP A 608 -31.55 37.02 17.02
CA ASP A 608 -32.92 37.35 17.40
C ASP A 608 -33.91 36.47 16.62
N GLY A 609 -34.75 35.74 17.35
CA GLY A 609 -35.88 34.96 16.84
C GLY A 609 -35.58 33.58 16.30
N TRP A 610 -36.66 32.83 16.02
CA TRP A 610 -36.60 31.63 15.20
C TRP A 610 -36.12 31.98 13.80
N GLY A 611 -35.02 31.44 13.36
CA GLY A 611 -34.47 31.73 12.05
C GLY A 611 -35.49 31.47 10.94
N GLY A 612 -35.97 32.49 10.35
CA GLY A 612 -36.74 32.57 9.09
C GLY A 612 -37.75 31.44 8.82
N GLU A 613 -37.37 30.49 7.99
CA GLU A 613 -38.20 29.37 7.53
C GLU A 613 -38.68 28.49 8.71
N ILE A 614 -37.77 28.05 9.57
CA ILE A 614 -38.08 27.08 10.63
C ILE A 614 -39.00 27.64 11.68
N GLY A 615 -38.87 28.91 12.01
CA GLY A 615 -39.81 29.60 12.90
C GLY A 615 -41.22 29.59 12.35
N ALA A 616 -41.39 29.97 11.11
CA ALA A 616 -42.68 29.96 10.42
C ALA A 616 -43.29 28.53 10.38
N ILE A 617 -42.52 27.50 10.09
CA ILE A 617 -42.92 26.10 10.07
C ILE A 617 -43.39 25.65 11.45
N ILE A 618 -42.66 25.95 12.53
CA ILE A 618 -43.05 25.63 13.91
C ILE A 618 -44.36 26.29 14.29
N TRP A 619 -44.57 27.57 13.96
CA TRP A 619 -45.79 28.27 14.25
C TRP A 619 -47.00 27.74 13.46
N ILE A 620 -46.82 27.29 12.22
CA ILE A 620 -47.85 26.60 11.44
C ILE A 620 -48.23 25.30 12.16
N ASN A 621 -47.25 24.52 12.61
CA ASN A 621 -47.52 23.28 13.32
C ASN A 621 -48.30 23.49 14.61
N ARG A 622 -48.03 24.55 15.34
CA ARG A 622 -48.70 24.95 16.58
C ARG A 622 -50.05 25.67 16.36
N GLY A 623 -50.50 25.79 15.14
CA GLY A 623 -51.75 26.52 14.81
C GLY A 623 -51.68 28.03 15.09
N GLN A 624 -50.54 28.66 14.96
CA GLN A 624 -50.31 30.10 15.19
C GLN A 624 -49.89 30.81 13.89
N PRO A 625 -50.79 30.86 12.89
CA PRO A 625 -50.42 31.38 11.55
C PRO A 625 -50.09 32.87 11.54
N VAL A 626 -50.60 33.67 12.47
CA VAL A 626 -50.25 35.08 12.60
C VAL A 626 -48.77 35.27 12.95
N ARG A 627 -48.25 34.46 13.88
CA ARG A 627 -46.81 34.45 14.25
C ARG A 627 -45.97 33.94 13.09
N ALA A 628 -46.40 32.86 12.43
CA ALA A 628 -45.72 32.36 11.23
C ALA A 628 -45.57 33.45 10.16
N ALA A 629 -46.63 34.25 9.93
CA ALA A 629 -46.59 35.35 8.98
C ALA A 629 -45.70 36.52 9.41
N SER A 630 -45.60 36.79 10.71
CA SER A 630 -44.66 37.78 11.25
C SER A 630 -43.19 37.36 11.01
N ASP A 631 -42.84 36.12 11.34
CA ASP A 631 -41.49 35.60 11.16
C ASP A 631 -41.11 35.53 9.66
N ALA A 632 -42.06 35.10 8.80
CA ALA A 632 -41.80 35.05 7.35
C ALA A 632 -41.60 36.46 6.73
N ARG A 633 -42.25 37.51 7.25
CA ARG A 633 -42.00 38.88 6.81
C ARG A 633 -40.62 39.36 7.25
N ALA A 634 -40.24 39.15 8.54
CA ALA A 634 -38.93 39.50 9.04
C ALA A 634 -37.83 38.82 8.22
N TRP A 635 -38.04 37.53 7.90
CA TRP A 635 -37.15 36.79 7.00
C TRP A 635 -37.02 37.41 5.62
N ALA A 636 -38.17 37.80 4.99
CA ALA A 636 -38.16 38.45 3.68
C ALA A 636 -37.43 39.79 3.70
N ASP A 637 -37.62 40.59 4.76
CA ASP A 637 -36.93 41.87 4.93
C ASP A 637 -35.41 41.69 5.10
N GLN A 638 -34.97 40.69 5.88
CA GLN A 638 -33.56 40.34 6.04
C GLN A 638 -32.93 39.87 4.73
N ALA A 639 -33.61 38.98 4.00
CA ALA A 639 -33.14 38.46 2.72
C ALA A 639 -33.02 39.59 1.66
N GLN A 640 -33.96 40.55 1.68
CA GLN A 640 -33.89 41.71 0.81
C GLN A 640 -32.72 42.63 1.17
N ALA A 641 -32.52 42.90 2.46
CA ALA A 641 -31.41 43.74 2.94
C ALA A 641 -30.05 43.12 2.64
N ALA A 642 -29.92 41.78 2.75
CA ALA A 642 -28.72 41.04 2.41
C ALA A 642 -28.47 40.90 0.92
N GLY A 643 -29.46 41.17 0.08
CA GLY A 643 -29.35 40.91 -1.38
C GLY A 643 -29.37 39.46 -1.76
N ASP A 644 -29.70 38.53 -0.84
CA ASP A 644 -29.70 37.07 -1.07
C ASP A 644 -30.93 36.67 -1.93
N VAL A 645 -30.68 36.37 -3.18
CA VAL A 645 -31.70 36.03 -4.17
C VAL A 645 -32.44 34.74 -3.82
N LEU A 646 -31.75 33.73 -3.32
CA LEU A 646 -32.41 32.47 -2.96
C LEU A 646 -33.34 32.64 -1.77
N GLU A 647 -32.88 33.35 -0.74
CA GLU A 647 -33.67 33.61 0.46
C GLU A 647 -34.82 34.59 0.19
N GLN A 648 -34.68 35.56 -0.75
CA GLN A 648 -35.77 36.40 -1.21
C GLN A 648 -36.88 35.57 -1.86
N LEU A 649 -36.52 34.62 -2.72
CA LEU A 649 -37.47 33.74 -3.41
C LEU A 649 -38.16 32.77 -2.42
N ARG A 650 -37.41 32.16 -1.52
CA ARG A 650 -37.93 31.27 -0.48
C ARG A 650 -38.89 31.97 0.47
N SER A 651 -38.49 33.09 1.01
CA SER A 651 -39.35 33.87 1.93
C SER A 651 -40.62 34.39 1.25
N ARG A 652 -40.52 34.77 -0.02
CA ARG A 652 -41.73 35.20 -0.82
C ARG A 652 -42.67 34.00 -1.05
N ALA A 653 -42.14 32.83 -1.33
CA ALA A 653 -42.93 31.61 -1.47
C ALA A 653 -43.59 31.19 -0.14
N ALA A 654 -42.90 31.38 0.99
CA ALA A 654 -43.46 31.15 2.33
C ALA A 654 -44.62 32.09 2.62
N LEU A 655 -44.48 33.39 2.32
CA LEU A 655 -45.59 34.37 2.46
C LEU A 655 -46.78 34.01 1.57
N ALA A 656 -46.52 33.54 0.31
CA ALA A 656 -47.61 33.08 -0.54
C ALA A 656 -48.30 31.84 0.01
N SER A 657 -47.55 30.94 0.59
CA SER A 657 -48.04 29.73 1.28
C SER A 657 -48.95 30.10 2.47
N LEU A 658 -48.50 31.03 3.32
CA LEU A 658 -49.29 31.49 4.49
C LEU A 658 -50.55 32.21 4.07
N ALA A 659 -50.55 33.02 2.99
CA ALA A 659 -51.71 33.66 2.46
C ALA A 659 -52.72 32.65 1.89
N VAL A 660 -52.26 31.66 1.13
CA VAL A 660 -53.14 30.67 0.47
C VAL A 660 -53.65 29.60 1.42
N LEU A 661 -52.74 29.04 2.22
CA LEU A 661 -53.01 27.82 3.01
C LEU A 661 -53.53 28.12 4.42
N GLN A 662 -53.20 29.32 4.95
CA GLN A 662 -53.51 29.72 6.33
C GLN A 662 -54.35 30.98 6.42
N GLY A 663 -54.76 31.55 5.27
CA GLY A 663 -55.58 32.75 5.23
C GLY A 663 -54.90 34.03 5.75
N GLN A 664 -53.59 34.10 5.75
CA GLN A 664 -52.84 35.23 6.30
C GLN A 664 -52.49 36.27 5.21
N GLY A 665 -53.48 37.05 4.79
CA GLY A 665 -53.35 38.07 3.78
C GLY A 665 -54.10 37.77 2.49
N ASP A 666 -53.88 38.59 1.47
CA ASP A 666 -54.49 38.43 0.13
C ASP A 666 -53.70 37.39 -0.69
N ALA A 667 -54.32 36.25 -0.89
CA ALA A 667 -53.75 35.10 -1.62
C ALA A 667 -53.43 35.45 -3.08
N GLY A 668 -54.30 36.22 -3.75
CA GLY A 668 -54.06 36.61 -5.15
C GLY A 668 -52.86 37.53 -5.29
N ARG A 669 -52.78 38.55 -4.46
CA ARG A 669 -51.66 39.49 -4.43
C ARG A 669 -50.33 38.77 -4.06
N ALA A 670 -50.36 37.83 -3.09
CA ALA A 670 -49.19 37.09 -2.68
C ALA A 670 -48.66 36.20 -3.81
N LEU A 671 -49.52 35.48 -4.53
CA LEU A 671 -49.13 34.66 -5.70
C LEU A 671 -48.60 35.52 -6.85
N GLN A 672 -49.21 36.69 -7.12
CA GLN A 672 -48.71 37.64 -8.12
C GLN A 672 -47.33 38.16 -7.76
N SER A 673 -47.08 38.48 -6.45
CA SER A 673 -45.79 38.95 -5.96
C SER A 673 -44.71 37.87 -6.10
N LEU A 674 -45.03 36.59 -5.78
CA LEU A 674 -44.13 35.47 -6.00
C LEU A 674 -43.80 35.32 -7.49
N ALA A 675 -44.83 35.32 -8.35
CA ALA A 675 -44.62 35.16 -9.81
C ALA A 675 -43.74 36.27 -10.39
N ALA A 676 -43.98 37.52 -9.96
CA ALA A 676 -43.19 38.68 -10.41
C ALA A 676 -41.73 38.58 -9.96
N LEU A 677 -41.46 38.10 -8.72
CA LEU A 677 -40.11 37.94 -8.23
C LEU A 677 -39.38 36.77 -8.95
N VAL A 678 -40.07 35.63 -9.20
CA VAL A 678 -39.52 34.52 -9.98
C VAL A 678 -39.20 34.95 -11.41
N GLU A 679 -39.99 35.81 -12.01
CA GLU A 679 -39.74 36.36 -13.34
C GLU A 679 -38.49 37.26 -13.34
N ALA A 680 -38.36 38.10 -12.32
CA ALA A 680 -37.28 39.08 -12.21
C ALA A 680 -35.94 38.43 -11.81
N LYS A 681 -35.95 37.41 -10.93
CA LYS A 681 -34.76 36.86 -10.28
C LYS A 681 -34.52 35.37 -10.58
N GLY A 682 -35.44 34.70 -11.24
CA GLY A 682 -35.36 33.24 -11.46
C GLY A 682 -34.14 32.81 -12.26
N ALA A 683 -33.74 33.57 -13.28
CA ALA A 683 -32.55 33.25 -14.07
C ALA A 683 -31.25 33.36 -13.25
N GLU A 684 -31.17 34.33 -12.33
CA GLU A 684 -30.06 34.48 -11.39
C GLU A 684 -30.09 33.34 -10.39
N ALA A 685 -31.26 32.98 -9.86
CA ALA A 685 -31.41 31.86 -8.94
C ALA A 685 -31.02 30.50 -9.58
N ASP A 686 -31.36 30.28 -10.86
CA ASP A 686 -31.01 29.07 -11.58
C ASP A 686 -29.49 28.93 -11.86
N GLN A 687 -28.77 30.06 -11.90
CA GLN A 687 -27.29 30.01 -11.92
C GLN A 687 -26.72 29.45 -10.60
N LEU A 688 -27.38 29.79 -9.50
CA LEU A 688 -26.98 29.31 -8.15
C LEU A 688 -27.51 27.90 -7.88
N TYR A 689 -28.78 27.66 -8.25
CA TYR A 689 -29.42 26.36 -8.10
C TYR A 689 -30.37 26.07 -9.28
N PRO A 690 -29.96 25.28 -10.29
CA PRO A 690 -30.62 25.12 -11.59
C PRO A 690 -32.14 24.85 -11.60
N PRO A 691 -32.74 24.09 -10.66
CA PRO A 691 -34.19 23.85 -10.72
C PRO A 691 -35.05 24.95 -10.05
N MET A 692 -34.46 25.98 -9.41
CA MET A 692 -35.14 26.88 -8.49
C MET A 692 -36.36 27.60 -9.14
N SER A 693 -36.17 28.23 -10.28
CA SER A 693 -37.25 28.96 -10.91
C SER A 693 -38.38 28.04 -11.40
N THR A 694 -38.04 26.88 -11.95
CA THR A 694 -39.02 25.89 -12.43
C THR A 694 -39.79 25.29 -11.25
N GLU A 695 -39.11 24.94 -10.17
CA GLU A 695 -39.76 24.41 -8.96
C GLU A 695 -40.70 25.42 -8.33
N LEU A 696 -40.31 26.69 -8.20
CA LEU A 696 -41.19 27.77 -7.64
C LEU A 696 -42.39 28.06 -8.50
N ARG A 697 -42.29 28.00 -9.85
CA ARG A 697 -43.45 28.09 -10.74
C ARG A 697 -44.43 26.95 -10.54
N LEU A 698 -43.93 25.69 -10.42
CA LEU A 698 -44.78 24.55 -10.12
C LEU A 698 -45.35 24.63 -8.70
N TYR A 699 -44.58 25.12 -7.73
CA TYR A 699 -45.08 25.38 -6.38
C TYR A 699 -46.22 26.39 -6.35
N ALA A 700 -46.13 27.50 -7.10
CA ALA A 700 -47.25 28.43 -7.27
C ALA A 700 -48.49 27.73 -7.87
N GLY A 701 -48.27 26.79 -8.82
CA GLY A 701 -49.32 25.93 -9.35
C GLY A 701 -49.95 25.03 -8.30
N LEU A 702 -49.15 24.47 -7.38
CA LEU A 702 -49.60 23.63 -6.26
C LEU A 702 -50.48 24.47 -5.28
N LEU A 703 -50.07 25.70 -4.99
CA LEU A 703 -50.90 26.63 -4.21
C LEU A 703 -52.20 26.99 -4.94
N ALA A 704 -52.19 27.11 -6.28
CA ALA A 704 -53.39 27.31 -7.10
C ALA A 704 -54.31 26.05 -7.05
N ALA A 705 -53.73 24.87 -7.09
CA ALA A 705 -54.44 23.59 -6.94
C ALA A 705 -55.19 23.47 -5.59
N TRP A 706 -54.57 23.93 -4.50
CA TRP A 706 -55.22 23.98 -3.18
C TRP A 706 -56.53 24.76 -3.23
N ARG A 707 -56.57 25.86 -4.01
CA ARG A 707 -57.80 26.72 -4.21
C ARG A 707 -58.73 26.23 -5.29
N ASN A 708 -58.47 25.11 -5.95
CA ASN A 708 -59.14 24.67 -7.18
C ASN A 708 -59.06 25.69 -8.34
N ASP A 709 -58.02 26.51 -8.39
CA ASP A 709 -57.79 27.49 -9.44
C ASP A 709 -57.18 26.82 -10.68
N ARG A 710 -58.06 26.38 -11.59
CA ARG A 710 -57.65 25.72 -12.86
C ARG A 710 -56.75 26.60 -13.74
N ALA A 711 -57.02 27.95 -13.77
CA ALA A 711 -56.25 28.87 -14.59
C ALA A 711 -54.82 29.02 -14.07
N GLY A 712 -54.64 29.07 -12.74
CA GLY A 712 -53.33 29.13 -12.08
C GLY A 712 -52.50 27.86 -12.33
N ILE A 713 -53.11 26.68 -12.24
CA ILE A 713 -52.46 25.40 -12.58
C ILE A 713 -51.98 25.41 -14.04
N ALA A 714 -52.89 25.71 -14.98
CA ALA A 714 -52.57 25.76 -16.41
C ALA A 714 -51.44 26.75 -16.71
N GLN A 715 -51.44 27.90 -16.03
CA GLN A 715 -50.35 28.89 -16.18
C GLN A 715 -49.01 28.38 -15.70
N ALA A 716 -48.94 27.67 -14.54
CA ALA A 716 -47.72 27.08 -14.01
C ALA A 716 -47.16 26.05 -14.97
N LEU A 717 -48.01 25.14 -15.49
CA LEU A 717 -47.61 24.13 -16.47
C LEU A 717 -47.06 24.71 -17.75
N ARG A 718 -47.73 25.71 -18.32
CA ARG A 718 -47.22 26.41 -19.56
C ARG A 718 -45.89 27.13 -19.34
N ARG A 719 -45.70 27.75 -18.17
CA ARG A 719 -44.45 28.49 -17.85
C ARG A 719 -43.26 27.58 -17.59
N THR A 720 -43.49 26.30 -17.36
CA THR A 720 -42.46 25.27 -17.12
C THR A 720 -42.28 24.32 -18.30
N GLU A 721 -43.09 24.47 -19.35
CA GLU A 721 -42.96 23.64 -20.54
C GLU A 721 -41.57 23.77 -21.18
N GLY A 722 -40.95 22.62 -21.52
CA GLY A 722 -39.63 22.57 -22.13
C GLY A 722 -38.46 22.80 -21.17
N SER A 723 -38.71 23.06 -19.87
CA SER A 723 -37.65 23.17 -18.88
C SER A 723 -36.88 21.82 -18.72
N SER A 724 -35.54 21.86 -18.82
CA SER A 724 -34.70 20.67 -18.58
C SER A 724 -34.82 20.16 -17.16
N ALA A 725 -35.12 21.03 -16.19
CA ALA A 725 -35.30 20.70 -14.79
C ALA A 725 -36.37 19.62 -14.55
N LEU A 726 -37.42 19.57 -15.39
CA LEU A 726 -38.48 18.57 -15.32
C LEU A 726 -37.96 17.14 -15.55
N ARG A 727 -36.94 17.01 -16.38
CA ARG A 727 -36.27 15.75 -16.69
C ARG A 727 -35.09 15.48 -15.73
N ASP A 728 -34.33 16.53 -15.44
CA ASP A 728 -33.04 16.39 -14.77
C ASP A 728 -33.17 16.25 -13.24
N TYR A 729 -34.26 16.72 -12.66
CA TYR A 729 -34.61 16.64 -11.25
C TYR A 729 -35.90 15.87 -11.03
N PRO A 730 -35.85 14.61 -10.56
CA PRO A 730 -37.02 13.74 -10.38
C PRO A 730 -38.14 14.37 -9.54
N THR A 731 -37.79 15.09 -8.45
CA THR A 731 -38.78 15.78 -7.57
C THR A 731 -39.54 16.87 -8.31
N VAL A 732 -38.86 17.61 -9.18
CA VAL A 732 -39.50 18.68 -10.01
C VAL A 732 -40.39 18.05 -11.07
N GLY A 733 -39.95 16.98 -11.72
CA GLY A 733 -40.79 16.25 -12.67
C GLY A 733 -42.04 15.65 -12.01
N GLU A 734 -41.89 15.10 -10.79
CA GLU A 734 -43.01 14.56 -10.01
C GLU A 734 -44.04 15.66 -9.64
N LEU A 735 -43.56 16.85 -9.23
CA LEU A 735 -44.42 17.98 -8.93
C LEU A 735 -45.26 18.43 -10.17
N GLN A 736 -44.65 18.36 -11.39
CA GLN A 736 -45.41 18.58 -12.64
C GLN A 736 -46.51 17.51 -12.80
N GLN A 737 -46.25 16.25 -12.54
CA GLN A 737 -47.24 15.17 -12.62
C GLN A 737 -48.40 15.39 -11.62
N VAL A 738 -48.09 15.90 -10.43
CA VAL A 738 -49.10 16.31 -9.43
C VAL A 738 -50.03 17.39 -10.00
N LEU A 739 -49.50 18.42 -10.65
CA LEU A 739 -50.28 19.48 -11.25
C LEU A 739 -51.14 19.00 -12.44
N LEU A 740 -50.60 18.11 -13.27
CA LEU A 740 -51.36 17.50 -14.38
C LEU A 740 -52.54 16.67 -13.84
N ALA A 741 -52.32 15.89 -12.76
CA ALA A 741 -53.37 15.15 -12.12
C ALA A 741 -54.44 16.04 -11.48
N GLU A 742 -54.06 17.15 -10.86
CA GLU A 742 -55.01 18.14 -10.33
C GLU A 742 -55.82 18.82 -11.42
N GLN A 743 -55.19 19.08 -12.57
CA GLN A 743 -55.91 19.58 -13.75
C GLN A 743 -56.92 18.54 -14.27
N GLU A 744 -56.52 17.26 -14.44
CA GLU A 744 -57.39 16.18 -14.83
C GLU A 744 -58.56 16.02 -13.85
N ARG A 745 -58.33 16.10 -12.54
CA ARG A 745 -59.38 16.07 -11.52
C ARG A 745 -60.39 17.19 -11.69
N LEU A 746 -59.92 18.45 -11.90
CA LEU A 746 -60.77 19.61 -12.10
C LEU A 746 -61.51 19.62 -13.45
N ASP A 747 -60.98 18.91 -14.43
CA ASP A 747 -61.61 18.68 -15.75
C ASP A 747 -62.68 17.56 -15.71
N GLY A 748 -62.95 17.01 -14.52
CA GLY A 748 -63.96 15.96 -14.39
C GLY A 748 -63.45 14.56 -14.79
N GLN A 749 -62.11 14.35 -14.80
CA GLN A 749 -61.45 13.11 -15.18
C GLN A 749 -60.67 12.45 -13.98
N PRO A 750 -61.30 12.26 -12.81
CA PRO A 750 -60.58 11.82 -11.62
C PRO A 750 -59.95 10.41 -11.76
N ALA A 751 -60.52 9.57 -12.60
CA ALA A 751 -59.93 8.22 -12.87
C ALA A 751 -58.60 8.32 -13.59
N ARG A 752 -58.39 9.33 -14.46
CA ARG A 752 -57.10 9.56 -15.10
C ARG A 752 -56.06 10.11 -14.08
N ALA A 753 -56.51 11.06 -13.25
CA ALA A 753 -55.68 11.58 -12.16
C ALA A 753 -55.19 10.43 -11.22
N LEU A 754 -56.08 9.51 -10.84
CA LEU A 754 -55.75 8.30 -10.07
C LEU A 754 -54.69 7.45 -10.78
N ALA A 755 -54.94 7.10 -12.04
CA ALA A 755 -54.01 6.28 -12.83
C ALA A 755 -52.62 6.91 -12.96
N ARG A 756 -52.52 8.22 -12.99
CA ARG A 756 -51.25 8.99 -13.01
C ARG A 756 -50.54 8.93 -11.69
N LEU A 757 -51.24 9.10 -10.57
CA LEU A 757 -50.63 9.31 -9.25
C LEU A 757 -50.31 7.99 -8.52
N GLN A 758 -51.09 6.92 -8.69
CA GLN A 758 -50.92 5.67 -7.99
C GLN A 758 -49.52 5.06 -8.14
N PRO A 759 -48.92 4.97 -9.37
CA PRO A 759 -47.56 4.42 -9.51
C PRO A 759 -46.47 5.35 -8.93
N LEU A 760 -46.74 6.66 -8.84
CA LEU A 760 -45.83 7.63 -8.20
C LEU A 760 -45.87 7.47 -6.67
N ALA A 761 -47.06 7.45 -6.08
CA ALA A 761 -47.25 7.30 -4.63
C ALA A 761 -46.80 5.96 -4.08
N ALA A 762 -46.68 4.94 -4.93
CA ALA A 762 -46.12 3.63 -4.54
C ALA A 762 -44.57 3.65 -4.37
N ARG A 763 -43.88 4.72 -4.73
CA ARG A 763 -42.42 4.83 -4.59
C ARG A 763 -42.06 5.33 -3.20
N ASP A 764 -41.01 4.81 -2.62
CA ASP A 764 -40.45 5.33 -1.34
C ASP A 764 -39.95 6.77 -1.44
N THR A 765 -39.75 7.26 -2.67
CA THR A 765 -39.28 8.62 -2.98
C THR A 765 -40.40 9.59 -3.26
N ALA A 766 -41.68 9.16 -3.21
CA ALA A 766 -42.82 9.99 -3.52
C ALA A 766 -42.88 11.26 -2.66
N LEU A 767 -43.26 12.37 -3.29
CA LEU A 767 -43.48 13.63 -2.58
C LEU A 767 -44.78 13.59 -1.74
N VAL A 768 -44.80 14.30 -0.62
CA VAL A 768 -46.03 14.51 0.20
C VAL A 768 -47.15 15.12 -0.65
N ALA A 769 -46.86 16.02 -1.56
CA ALA A 769 -47.81 16.59 -2.50
C ALA A 769 -48.47 15.53 -3.42
N THR A 770 -47.76 14.46 -3.77
CA THR A 770 -48.28 13.31 -4.56
C THR A 770 -49.36 12.58 -3.78
N HIS A 771 -49.12 12.29 -2.51
CA HIS A 771 -50.06 11.64 -1.61
C HIS A 771 -51.32 12.52 -1.36
N TRP A 772 -51.12 13.84 -1.23
CA TRP A 772 -52.20 14.81 -1.11
C TRP A 772 -53.07 14.84 -2.38
N ALA A 773 -52.48 14.92 -3.56
CA ALA A 773 -53.20 14.95 -4.83
C ALA A 773 -53.95 13.60 -5.08
N LEU A 774 -53.29 12.46 -4.75
CA LEU A 774 -53.87 11.12 -4.87
C LEU A 774 -55.12 10.98 -3.97
N MET A 775 -55.06 11.50 -2.74
CA MET A 775 -56.23 11.52 -1.85
C MET A 775 -57.40 12.25 -2.49
N ARG A 776 -57.17 13.42 -3.01
CA ARG A 776 -58.22 14.25 -3.66
C ARG A 776 -58.76 13.61 -4.93
N ALA A 777 -57.90 13.02 -5.75
CA ALA A 777 -58.30 12.30 -6.95
C ALA A 777 -59.16 11.08 -6.59
N ALA A 778 -58.82 10.38 -5.50
CA ALA A 778 -59.58 9.24 -4.99
C ALA A 778 -60.93 9.64 -4.42
N GLU A 779 -61.03 10.74 -3.68
CA GLU A 779 -62.29 11.35 -3.23
C GLU A 779 -63.19 11.67 -4.41
N ALA A 780 -62.68 12.35 -5.42
CA ALA A 780 -63.42 12.71 -6.61
C ALA A 780 -63.86 11.52 -7.48
N ALA A 781 -63.13 10.40 -7.42
CA ALA A 781 -63.42 9.14 -8.10
C ALA A 781 -64.27 8.17 -7.26
N ASN A 782 -64.69 8.56 -6.04
CA ASN A 782 -65.41 7.72 -5.06
C ASN A 782 -64.59 6.48 -4.59
N ALA A 783 -63.27 6.50 -4.72
CA ALA A 783 -62.35 5.44 -4.28
C ALA A 783 -61.99 5.61 -2.79
N GLN A 784 -62.99 5.42 -1.90
CA GLN A 784 -62.91 5.78 -0.48
C GLN A 784 -61.80 5.08 0.31
N ASP A 785 -61.42 3.86 -0.08
CA ASP A 785 -60.37 3.14 0.61
C ASP A 785 -58.98 3.76 0.33
N ILE A 786 -58.75 4.17 -0.93
CA ILE A 786 -57.53 4.87 -1.33
C ILE A 786 -57.47 6.26 -0.65
N ALA A 787 -58.58 7.00 -0.66
CA ALA A 787 -58.67 8.31 -0.02
C ALA A 787 -58.31 8.23 1.48
N ARG A 788 -58.93 7.27 2.21
CA ARG A 788 -58.63 7.02 3.63
C ARG A 788 -57.18 6.66 3.86
N ALA A 789 -56.61 5.73 3.08
CA ALA A 789 -55.22 5.31 3.21
C ALA A 789 -54.27 6.52 3.02
N GLN A 790 -54.53 7.38 2.07
CA GLN A 790 -53.71 8.57 1.84
C GLN A 790 -53.87 9.65 2.93
N ALA A 791 -55.09 9.80 3.46
CA ALA A 791 -55.36 10.69 4.60
C ALA A 791 -54.66 10.19 5.88
N ASP A 792 -54.63 8.87 6.12
CA ASP A 792 -53.85 8.29 7.19
C ASP A 792 -52.35 8.50 7.00
N TRP A 793 -51.87 8.30 5.78
CA TRP A 793 -50.47 8.51 5.44
C TRP A 793 -50.03 9.94 5.77
N LEU A 794 -50.79 10.92 5.34
CA LEU A 794 -50.50 12.35 5.53
C LEU A 794 -50.62 12.81 6.97
N ALA A 795 -51.63 12.35 7.70
CA ALA A 795 -51.96 12.87 9.02
C ALA A 795 -51.16 12.18 10.14
N THR A 796 -50.92 10.89 10.03
CA THR A 796 -50.40 10.10 11.18
C THR A 796 -49.18 9.26 10.90
N THR A 797 -49.18 8.50 9.80
CA THR A 797 -48.14 7.46 9.60
C THR A 797 -46.80 7.99 9.08
N HIS A 798 -46.81 9.15 8.38
CA HIS A 798 -45.60 9.70 7.79
C HIS A 798 -45.32 11.14 8.22
N ARG A 799 -45.55 11.42 9.50
CA ARG A 799 -45.35 12.77 10.04
C ARG A 799 -43.91 13.25 9.95
N GLY A 800 -42.93 12.38 10.13
CA GLY A 800 -41.51 12.69 9.97
C GLY A 800 -41.15 13.09 8.54
N ARG A 801 -41.75 12.37 7.54
CA ARG A 801 -41.59 12.72 6.13
C ARG A 801 -42.17 14.13 5.83
N VAL A 802 -43.32 14.48 6.36
CA VAL A 802 -43.97 15.81 6.19
C VAL A 802 -43.02 16.93 6.62
N PHE A 803 -42.25 16.75 7.70
CA PHE A 803 -41.30 17.72 8.19
C PHE A 803 -39.94 17.66 7.51
N ALA A 804 -39.45 16.45 7.14
CA ALA A 804 -38.09 16.25 6.68
C ALA A 804 -37.94 16.32 5.16
N GLU A 805 -39.04 16.30 4.39
CA GLU A 805 -38.99 16.45 2.94
C GLU A 805 -38.35 17.77 2.55
N SER A 806 -37.37 17.72 1.68
CA SER A 806 -36.64 18.88 1.19
C SER A 806 -36.48 18.78 -0.33
N THR A 807 -36.50 19.94 -0.97
CA THR A 807 -36.26 20.10 -2.40
C THR A 807 -35.37 21.31 -2.62
N ALA A 808 -35.11 21.68 -3.87
CA ALA A 808 -34.28 22.81 -4.19
C ALA A 808 -34.67 24.12 -3.52
N SER A 809 -35.98 24.35 -3.44
CA SER A 809 -36.53 25.58 -2.85
C SER A 809 -36.84 25.47 -1.36
N ASP A 810 -36.90 24.29 -0.81
CA ASP A 810 -37.32 23.98 0.57
C ASP A 810 -38.73 24.43 0.97
N VAL A 811 -39.46 25.02 0.08
CA VAL A 811 -40.78 25.63 0.38
C VAL A 811 -41.92 24.60 0.45
N LEU A 812 -41.73 23.37 -0.05
CA LEU A 812 -42.74 22.35 -0.01
C LEU A 812 -43.19 22.00 1.43
N ARG A 813 -42.32 22.16 2.42
CA ARG A 813 -42.65 21.94 3.84
C ARG A 813 -43.87 22.80 4.32
N PHE A 814 -44.04 24.04 3.82
CA PHE A 814 -45.20 24.86 4.13
C PHE A 814 -46.49 24.21 3.65
N PHE A 815 -46.47 23.68 2.43
CA PHE A 815 -47.59 22.96 1.86
C PHE A 815 -47.85 21.64 2.61
N ASN A 816 -46.80 20.85 2.80
CA ASN A 816 -46.88 19.54 3.42
C ASN A 816 -47.50 19.58 4.84
N LEU A 817 -47.02 20.52 5.67
CA LEU A 817 -47.55 20.73 7.01
C LEU A 817 -48.98 21.27 7.00
N SER A 818 -49.29 22.20 6.11
CA SER A 818 -50.65 22.72 6.03
C SER A 818 -51.64 21.63 5.62
N ALA A 819 -51.29 20.79 4.65
CA ALA A 819 -52.10 19.66 4.21
C ALA A 819 -52.29 18.62 5.34
N SER A 820 -51.20 18.20 6.00
CA SER A 820 -51.24 17.28 7.12
C SER A 820 -52.04 17.84 8.29
N ASN A 821 -51.83 19.08 8.71
CA ASN A 821 -52.54 19.70 9.83
C ASN A 821 -54.03 19.94 9.55
N ALA A 822 -54.46 20.21 8.31
CA ALA A 822 -55.87 20.30 7.93
C ALA A 822 -56.59 18.97 8.18
N LEU A 823 -56.00 17.86 7.81
CA LEU A 823 -56.54 16.51 8.05
C LEU A 823 -56.59 16.16 9.56
N LEU A 824 -55.54 16.53 10.31
CA LEU A 824 -55.55 16.28 11.78
C LEU A 824 -56.70 17.04 12.46
N ARG A 825 -56.93 18.33 12.09
CA ARG A 825 -58.04 19.13 12.63
C ARG A 825 -59.40 18.58 12.25
N SER A 826 -59.63 18.13 11.03
CA SER A 826 -60.88 17.55 10.59
C SER A 826 -61.21 16.28 11.38
N ARG A 827 -60.22 15.46 11.73
CA ARG A 827 -60.38 14.26 12.54
C ARG A 827 -60.70 14.57 14.00
N GLN A 828 -60.13 15.62 14.56
CA GLN A 828 -60.43 16.06 15.93
C GLN A 828 -61.83 16.62 16.08
N ALA A 829 -62.32 17.31 15.04
CA ALA A 829 -63.68 17.91 15.01
C ALA A 829 -64.77 16.85 14.78
N ALA A 830 -64.49 15.72 14.16
CA ALA A 830 -65.48 14.68 13.85
C ALA A 830 -66.09 14.01 15.08
N PRO A 831 -65.42 13.74 16.21
CA PRO A 831 -66.05 13.20 17.43
C PRO A 831 -67.00 14.18 18.11
N GLU A 832 -66.74 15.50 18.07
CA GLU A 832 -67.62 16.51 18.67
C GLU A 832 -68.95 16.65 17.91
N ALA A 833 -68.88 16.50 16.56
CA ALA A 833 -70.12 16.56 15.72
C ALA A 833 -70.98 15.25 15.83
N ALA A 834 -70.46 14.13 16.26
CA ALA A 834 -71.13 12.89 16.50
C ALA A 834 -71.73 12.80 17.93
N ALA A 835 -71.38 13.75 18.81
CA ALA A 835 -71.87 13.85 20.16
C ALA A 835 -73.03 14.90 20.36
N HIS A 836 -73.33 15.66 19.30
CA HIS A 836 -74.54 16.54 19.19
C HIS A 836 -75.52 15.95 18.19
#